data_c94e02bfde53c71065a37abc207fca43
#
_entry.id   c94e02bfde53c71065a37abc207fca43
#
_cell.length_a   1.000
_cell.length_b   1.000
_cell.length_c   1.000
_cell.angle_alpha   90.00
_cell.angle_beta   90.00
_cell.angle_gamma   90.00
#
_symmetry.space_group_name_H-M   'P 1'
#
loop_
_entity.id
_entity.type
_entity.pdbx_description
1 polymer ?
#
loop_
_entity_poly.entity_id
_entity_poly.type
_entity_poly.pdbx_seq_one_letter_code
_entity_poly.pdbx_strand_id
1 'polypeptide(L)'
;MFKFRKIASVLASAIMVSSTVALAAAANYPDPFVKGGVSDVAIVYGGSDALNTDLVAAAEISTSLQENLAKQTATTSTSASADVSGEAYPLFSSGKKIYLNDSINKEVTLLSASHLPTVLKDGTFEGDVSATYTQKIDIGIASGQNDKLVYGRHPTDDSDPTFAVKLSTLASSAAYNLTVTFNKAVAFNHSDSEGEELSMFGQKFTVGAATDGTNLILLRSSQKLFLTSDEPTATVTIDGKEYKIELISSSDTAANVKVTNSDGKAESKEIGEDASKSINGIEVGVTAADETNFKLSATVTVGANRIKLADNAAVKIGTEETTVDGTNVRFGDGQVPSNITKLIFQISAEDTDVDAVSAGGDLKDPVFGSVKLAFPSLNIPENSSSREDIVVQGSGADKATIKFKSWDGTEAKTVEWFYNKTDGHTTSSTRGIGSVLADSNGNNINVIEMAQINKSELVVVGNENNGGLWKLKTVSNDSSTPTKSTVEFENVMTGAVQKSTISSDGSGTVDLGSRTYTVTYRDSRVIEGDETVRLAYPDGSRTTAGNYVVYPTIQTGKGAKLAFYAPMNITLSNGDGSGTDVAALKFPDGDGYTTVNIAFNGSGAEDGRWNVTVGSTVDGLNTSGDFPDSVSLAIGQLTYNLTSVTSNSAGTVGTPNESILYLVSPQGGNIVQPAIIIFEEQDDSSAQRYEAIVVKMEGGGVSTDKVGVSDVITTWGKDAEFDELQVKSNTYLYKSADFWGTVITTDQTTSDSYTATISYPDNQVYANLYMAENAAVISGGSAVSSGSVKSLGSVIIADSEVSSASSKNLIVVGGSCINSVAASLLGGVNACSADFTSKTSVAANQFLIQTFSRTGGKVATLVAGYNAADTTNAAKFLTTQTVDTTVGKKYVGTSATQATVSTVTA
;
A
#
# COMPACT_ATOMS: atom_id res chain seq x y z
N MET A 1 -25.06 -20.87 -3.48
CA MET A 1 -26.22 -20.03 -3.06
C MET A 1 -25.62 -18.73 -2.55
N PHE A 2 -25.53 -17.71 -3.35
CA PHE A 2 -24.87 -16.45 -3.02
C PHE A 2 -25.74 -15.63 -2.08
N LYS A 3 -25.22 -15.31 -0.89
CA LYS A 3 -25.85 -14.35 0.01
C LYS A 3 -25.19 -12.98 -0.16
N PHE A 4 -25.87 -12.09 -0.86
CA PHE A 4 -25.55 -10.66 -0.86
C PHE A 4 -25.82 -10.08 0.53
N ARG A 5 -24.79 -9.62 1.23
CA ARG A 5 -24.95 -8.76 2.40
C ARG A 5 -25.28 -7.35 1.92
N LYS A 6 -26.50 -6.90 2.25
CA LYS A 6 -26.90 -5.51 2.06
C LYS A 6 -26.29 -4.68 3.16
N ILE A 7 -25.31 -3.84 2.83
CA ILE A 7 -24.90 -2.73 3.69
C ILE A 7 -25.95 -1.64 3.50
N ALA A 8 -26.78 -1.43 4.51
CA ALA A 8 -27.70 -0.32 4.55
C ALA A 8 -26.95 0.91 5.08
N SER A 9 -26.44 1.75 4.18
CA SER A 9 -26.00 3.10 4.54
C SER A 9 -27.23 3.95 4.80
N VAL A 10 -27.47 4.28 6.05
CA VAL A 10 -28.44 5.33 6.42
C VAL A 10 -27.79 6.67 6.15
N LEU A 11 -28.04 7.23 4.98
CA LEU A 11 -27.79 8.62 4.71
C LEU A 11 -28.97 9.42 5.24
N ALA A 12 -28.84 9.98 6.44
CA ALA A 12 -29.76 10.99 6.94
C ALA A 12 -29.50 12.30 6.21
N SER A 13 -30.26 12.54 5.15
CA SER A 13 -30.35 13.85 4.49
C SER A 13 -31.15 14.80 5.36
N ALA A 14 -30.47 15.61 6.18
CA ALA A 14 -31.07 16.79 6.78
C ALA A 14 -30.99 17.94 5.78
N ILE A 15 -32.03 18.10 4.96
CA ILE A 15 -32.27 19.35 4.23
C ILE A 15 -32.89 20.31 5.24
N MET A 16 -32.08 21.18 5.84
CA MET A 16 -32.58 22.40 6.45
C MET A 16 -32.46 23.55 5.43
N VAL A 17 -33.58 23.91 4.87
CA VAL A 17 -33.73 25.20 4.22
C VAL A 17 -33.81 26.24 5.32
N SER A 18 -32.72 26.93 5.58
CA SER A 18 -32.75 28.21 6.32
C SER A 18 -32.20 29.31 5.41
N SER A 19 -33.09 30.16 4.95
CA SER A 19 -32.74 31.43 4.36
C SER A 19 -32.16 32.35 5.43
N THR A 20 -30.82 32.44 5.47
CA THR A 20 -30.12 33.49 6.21
C THR A 20 -29.05 34.07 5.30
N VAL A 21 -28.96 35.39 5.35
CA VAL A 21 -27.96 36.21 4.66
C VAL A 21 -26.57 35.61 4.88
N ALA A 22 -26.02 35.00 3.86
CA ALA A 22 -24.69 34.41 3.92
C ALA A 22 -23.65 35.54 3.89
N LEU A 23 -22.97 35.71 5.02
CA LEU A 23 -21.60 36.22 4.99
C LEU A 23 -20.80 35.29 4.09
N ALA A 24 -20.30 35.82 2.96
CA ALA A 24 -19.53 35.06 2.00
C ALA A 24 -18.28 34.46 2.71
N ALA A 25 -18.31 33.19 2.97
CA ALA A 25 -17.11 32.45 3.37
C ALA A 25 -16.09 32.52 2.22
N ALA A 26 -14.82 32.80 2.51
CA ALA A 26 -13.77 32.84 1.52
C ALA A 26 -13.77 31.52 0.73
N ALA A 27 -13.93 31.61 -0.59
CA ALA A 27 -13.94 30.47 -1.48
C ALA A 27 -12.59 30.41 -2.19
N ASN A 28 -11.76 29.45 -1.83
CA ASN A 28 -10.49 29.22 -2.51
C ASN A 28 -10.68 28.30 -3.72
N TYR A 29 -9.98 28.57 -4.83
CA TYR A 29 -9.94 27.64 -5.96
C TYR A 29 -9.61 26.22 -5.46
N PRO A 30 -10.34 25.17 -5.88
CA PRO A 30 -11.29 25.10 -6.99
C PRO A 30 -12.73 25.54 -6.72
N ASP A 31 -13.10 25.91 -5.47
CA ASP A 31 -14.41 26.50 -5.21
C ASP A 31 -14.58 27.85 -5.91
N PRO A 32 -15.76 28.21 -6.44
CA PRO A 32 -17.02 27.44 -6.51
C PRO A 32 -17.19 26.62 -7.78
N PHE A 33 -16.14 26.43 -8.59
CA PHE A 33 -16.16 25.77 -9.90
C PHE A 33 -16.31 24.24 -9.78
N VAL A 34 -15.63 23.65 -8.78
CA VAL A 34 -15.76 22.26 -8.36
C VAL A 34 -15.88 22.24 -6.84
N LYS A 35 -17.04 21.84 -6.36
CA LYS A 35 -17.37 21.83 -4.92
C LYS A 35 -18.24 20.66 -4.54
N GLY A 36 -17.85 19.90 -3.48
CA GLY A 36 -18.61 18.77 -2.96
C GLY A 36 -18.88 17.68 -4.00
N GLY A 37 -17.94 17.44 -4.91
CA GLY A 37 -18.06 16.42 -5.94
C GLY A 37 -19.01 16.81 -7.10
N VAL A 38 -19.31 18.07 -7.26
CA VAL A 38 -20.12 18.60 -8.35
C VAL A 38 -19.34 19.66 -9.10
N SER A 39 -19.31 19.57 -10.42
CA SER A 39 -18.75 20.59 -11.30
C SER A 39 -19.85 21.58 -11.74
N ASP A 40 -19.57 22.85 -11.56
CA ASP A 40 -20.43 23.95 -12.00
C ASP A 40 -19.58 25.02 -12.66
N VAL A 41 -18.96 24.67 -13.80
CA VAL A 41 -18.00 25.53 -14.51
C VAL A 41 -18.14 25.45 -16.01
N ALA A 42 -17.82 26.55 -16.69
CA ALA A 42 -17.40 26.59 -18.08
C ALA A 42 -16.14 27.46 -18.17
N ILE A 43 -15.17 27.05 -18.98
CA ILE A 43 -13.91 27.75 -19.22
C ILE A 43 -14.04 28.40 -20.61
N VAL A 44 -14.00 29.72 -20.64
CA VAL A 44 -14.27 30.51 -21.83
C VAL A 44 -12.98 31.12 -22.36
N TYR A 45 -12.60 30.79 -23.60
CA TYR A 45 -11.45 31.39 -24.27
C TYR A 45 -11.89 32.20 -25.50
N GLY A 46 -11.04 33.12 -25.98
CA GLY A 46 -11.33 33.92 -27.18
C GLY A 46 -11.22 33.09 -28.45
N GLY A 47 -12.35 32.97 -29.22
CA GLY A 47 -12.47 31.98 -30.29
C GLY A 47 -12.00 32.47 -31.68
N SER A 48 -11.96 33.78 -31.97
CA SER A 48 -11.78 34.28 -33.34
C SER A 48 -10.34 34.59 -33.76
N ASP A 49 -9.47 34.95 -32.79
CA ASP A 49 -8.06 35.30 -33.04
C ASP A 49 -7.14 34.88 -31.90
N ALA A 50 -7.60 33.92 -31.06
CA ALA A 50 -6.82 33.42 -29.93
C ALA A 50 -5.56 32.71 -30.42
N LEU A 51 -4.42 33.16 -29.94
CA LEU A 51 -3.19 32.40 -30.04
C LEU A 51 -3.41 31.05 -29.31
N ASN A 52 -2.84 29.98 -29.83
CA ASN A 52 -2.90 28.63 -29.21
C ASN A 52 -2.57 28.61 -27.72
N THR A 53 -1.88 29.63 -27.21
CA THR A 53 -1.49 29.80 -25.79
C THR A 53 -2.68 29.99 -24.83
N ASP A 54 -3.76 30.67 -25.21
CA ASP A 54 -4.93 30.84 -24.33
C ASP A 54 -5.75 29.54 -24.25
N LEU A 55 -5.81 28.78 -25.33
CA LEU A 55 -6.41 27.44 -25.34
C LEU A 55 -5.57 26.48 -24.48
N VAL A 56 -4.22 26.56 -24.50
CA VAL A 56 -3.36 25.77 -23.65
C VAL A 56 -3.58 26.12 -22.16
N ALA A 57 -3.70 27.42 -21.84
CA ALA A 57 -4.00 27.87 -20.48
C ALA A 57 -5.40 27.39 -20.02
N ALA A 58 -6.40 27.39 -20.91
CA ALA A 58 -7.74 26.86 -20.63
C ALA A 58 -7.71 25.34 -20.40
N ALA A 59 -6.91 24.59 -21.16
CA ALA A 59 -6.72 23.15 -21.00
C ALA A 59 -6.01 22.81 -19.68
N GLU A 60 -5.00 23.59 -19.26
CA GLU A 60 -4.33 23.44 -17.97
C GLU A 60 -5.30 23.63 -16.79
N ILE A 61 -6.16 24.64 -16.85
CA ILE A 61 -7.20 24.89 -15.84
C ILE A 61 -8.22 23.75 -15.84
N SER A 62 -8.63 23.25 -17.01
CA SER A 62 -9.56 22.12 -17.15
C SER A 62 -8.99 20.85 -16.51
N THR A 63 -7.71 20.56 -16.74
CA THR A 63 -7.01 19.42 -16.13
C THR A 63 -6.99 19.55 -14.62
N SER A 64 -6.63 20.70 -14.08
CA SER A 64 -6.65 20.95 -12.64
C SER A 64 -8.04 20.79 -12.02
N LEU A 65 -9.10 21.28 -12.69
CA LEU A 65 -10.48 21.10 -12.22
C LEU A 65 -10.92 19.62 -12.28
N GLN A 66 -10.52 18.90 -13.31
CA GLN A 66 -10.78 17.45 -13.41
C GLN A 66 -10.11 16.68 -12.28
N GLU A 67 -8.85 16.99 -11.95
CA GLU A 67 -8.15 16.41 -10.80
C GLU A 67 -8.84 16.72 -9.47
N ASN A 68 -9.27 17.97 -9.28
CA ASN A 68 -9.99 18.37 -8.08
C ASN A 68 -11.39 17.73 -7.99
N LEU A 69 -12.10 17.56 -9.10
CA LEU A 69 -13.36 16.83 -9.16
C LEU A 69 -13.14 15.35 -8.84
N ALA A 70 -12.08 14.76 -9.38
CA ALA A 70 -11.68 13.40 -9.07
C ALA A 70 -11.41 13.22 -7.57
N LYS A 71 -10.63 14.10 -6.96
CA LYS A 71 -10.36 14.09 -5.49
C LYS A 71 -11.63 14.22 -4.65
N GLN A 72 -12.63 14.98 -5.10
CA GLN A 72 -13.87 15.21 -4.36
C GLN A 72 -14.97 14.16 -4.63
N THR A 73 -14.89 13.42 -5.74
CA THR A 73 -15.87 12.38 -6.10
C THR A 73 -15.39 10.97 -5.80
N ALA A 74 -14.17 10.86 -5.35
CA ALA A 74 -13.59 9.61 -4.92
C ALA A 74 -14.41 9.03 -3.75
N THR A 75 -15.31 8.08 -4.01
CA THR A 75 -15.92 7.25 -2.97
C THR A 75 -15.02 6.02 -2.76
N THR A 76 -14.77 5.70 -1.48
CA THR A 76 -13.93 4.59 -1.07
C THR A 76 -14.44 3.25 -1.63
N SER A 77 -13.87 2.80 -2.72
CA SER A 77 -13.86 1.41 -3.11
C SER A 77 -12.48 1.07 -3.65
N THR A 78 -11.86 0.14 -2.99
CA THR A 78 -10.50 -0.33 -3.13
C THR A 78 -10.21 -0.88 -4.54
N SER A 79 -9.60 -0.07 -5.39
CA SER A 79 -8.79 -0.51 -6.52
C SER A 79 -7.92 0.67 -6.95
N ALA A 80 -6.72 0.74 -6.40
CA ALA A 80 -5.72 1.72 -6.84
C ALA A 80 -5.25 1.32 -8.24
N SER A 81 -5.79 1.94 -9.27
CA SER A 81 -5.13 1.95 -10.58
C SER A 81 -4.12 3.09 -10.57
N ALA A 82 -2.84 2.76 -10.80
CA ALA A 82 -1.83 3.76 -11.04
C ALA A 82 -2.16 4.55 -12.32
N ASP A 83 -1.91 5.86 -12.31
CA ASP A 83 -1.95 6.66 -13.54
C ASP A 83 -0.76 6.25 -14.41
N VAL A 84 -1.05 5.68 -15.58
CA VAL A 84 -0.04 5.19 -16.52
C VAL A 84 0.01 6.12 -17.72
N SER A 85 1.17 6.68 -18.01
CA SER A 85 1.48 7.38 -19.25
C SER A 85 2.57 6.61 -19.99
N GLY A 86 2.30 6.17 -21.20
CA GLY A 86 3.14 5.26 -21.96
C GLY A 86 2.66 3.80 -21.92
N GLU A 87 3.46 2.87 -22.45
CA GLU A 87 3.11 1.44 -22.46
C GLU A 87 3.45 0.79 -21.13
N ALA A 88 2.45 0.26 -20.42
CA ALA A 88 2.62 -0.56 -19.24
C ALA A 88 1.52 -1.60 -19.11
N TYR A 89 1.86 -2.75 -18.59
CA TYR A 89 0.93 -3.85 -18.34
C TYR A 89 0.98 -4.27 -16.87
N PRO A 90 -0.17 -4.30 -16.16
CA PRO A 90 -0.21 -4.71 -14.76
C PRO A 90 0.04 -6.22 -14.63
N LEU A 91 0.84 -6.60 -13.63
CA LEU A 91 1.10 -8.01 -13.29
C LEU A 91 0.05 -8.59 -12.34
N PHE A 92 -1.05 -7.89 -12.13
CA PHE A 92 -2.18 -8.25 -11.29
C PHE A 92 -3.51 -7.97 -11.99
N SER A 93 -4.59 -8.57 -11.48
CA SER A 93 -5.96 -8.32 -11.98
C SER A 93 -6.89 -7.92 -10.83
N SER A 94 -8.14 -7.58 -11.13
CA SER A 94 -9.14 -7.26 -10.11
C SER A 94 -9.42 -8.42 -9.15
N GLY A 95 -9.29 -9.65 -9.62
CA GLY A 95 -9.58 -10.87 -8.85
C GLY A 95 -8.35 -11.59 -8.29
N LYS A 96 -7.14 -11.18 -8.71
CA LYS A 96 -5.89 -11.79 -8.26
C LYS A 96 -4.83 -10.73 -8.04
N LYS A 97 -4.42 -10.58 -6.80
CA LYS A 97 -3.44 -9.61 -6.33
C LYS A 97 -2.12 -10.31 -5.99
N ILE A 98 -1.07 -9.52 -5.87
CA ILE A 98 0.25 -10.00 -5.43
C ILE A 98 0.39 -9.60 -3.96
N TYR A 99 -0.02 -10.48 -3.07
CA TYR A 99 0.07 -10.31 -1.63
C TYR A 99 1.49 -10.61 -1.13
N LEU A 100 1.74 -10.33 0.13
CA LEU A 100 3.00 -10.67 0.77
C LEU A 100 3.29 -12.18 0.66
N ASN A 101 4.56 -12.51 0.40
CA ASN A 101 5.07 -13.85 0.08
C ASN A 101 4.56 -14.45 -1.25
N ASP A 102 3.76 -13.73 -2.04
CA ASP A 102 3.41 -14.15 -3.39
C ASP A 102 4.52 -13.82 -4.39
N SER A 103 4.66 -14.67 -5.42
CA SER A 103 5.56 -14.41 -6.55
C SER A 103 4.96 -13.39 -7.52
N ILE A 104 5.82 -12.58 -8.14
CA ILE A 104 5.42 -11.56 -9.14
C ILE A 104 4.73 -12.15 -10.37
N ASN A 105 4.95 -13.44 -10.67
CA ASN A 105 4.34 -14.15 -11.79
C ASN A 105 3.05 -14.91 -11.44
N LYS A 106 2.49 -14.67 -10.27
CA LYS A 106 1.28 -15.37 -9.79
C LYS A 106 0.10 -15.26 -10.75
N GLU A 107 -0.07 -14.10 -11.39
CA GLU A 107 -1.17 -13.83 -12.33
C GLU A 107 -0.69 -13.79 -13.78
N VAL A 108 0.43 -13.13 -14.04
CA VAL A 108 0.96 -12.93 -15.39
C VAL A 108 2.34 -13.55 -15.51
N THR A 109 2.44 -14.58 -16.34
CA THR A 109 3.73 -15.30 -16.58
C THR A 109 4.39 -14.91 -17.88
N LEU A 110 3.63 -14.33 -18.83
CA LEU A 110 4.10 -14.07 -20.19
C LEU A 110 3.46 -12.80 -20.76
N LEU A 111 4.26 -11.92 -21.35
CA LEU A 111 3.82 -10.79 -22.14
C LEU A 111 4.27 -10.92 -23.61
N SER A 112 3.47 -10.38 -24.51
CA SER A 112 3.69 -10.38 -25.98
C SER A 112 3.33 -9.02 -26.57
N ALA A 113 3.44 -8.88 -27.88
CA ALA A 113 3.07 -7.67 -28.61
C ALA A 113 1.61 -7.21 -28.38
N SER A 114 0.69 -8.10 -27.95
CA SER A 114 -0.66 -7.71 -27.55
C SER A 114 -0.74 -6.91 -26.25
N HIS A 115 0.28 -6.99 -25.40
CA HIS A 115 0.36 -6.34 -24.09
C HIS A 115 1.22 -5.07 -24.15
N LEU A 116 2.34 -5.11 -24.89
CA LEU A 116 3.27 -3.99 -25.09
C LEU A 116 3.59 -3.85 -26.59
N PRO A 117 2.68 -3.25 -27.38
CA PRO A 117 2.73 -3.29 -28.84
C PRO A 117 3.90 -2.55 -29.48
N THR A 118 4.48 -1.54 -28.82
CA THR A 118 5.65 -0.85 -29.34
C THR A 118 6.94 -1.58 -28.96
N VAL A 119 7.09 -1.97 -27.69
CA VAL A 119 8.31 -2.59 -27.17
C VAL A 119 8.47 -4.01 -27.68
N LEU A 120 7.38 -4.79 -27.74
CA LEU A 120 7.39 -6.20 -28.16
C LEU A 120 6.90 -6.40 -29.60
N LYS A 121 7.04 -5.36 -30.41
CA LYS A 121 6.61 -5.42 -31.82
C LYS A 121 7.33 -6.53 -32.57
N ASP A 122 6.56 -7.39 -33.24
CA ASP A 122 7.08 -8.40 -34.15
C ASP A 122 7.84 -7.76 -35.33
N GLY A 123 8.83 -8.46 -35.88
CA GLY A 123 9.64 -7.95 -36.96
C GLY A 123 10.05 -8.99 -37.99
N THR A 124 10.81 -8.53 -38.97
CA THR A 124 11.44 -9.36 -39.99
C THR A 124 12.92 -9.02 -40.02
N PHE A 125 13.76 -10.04 -40.11
CA PHE A 125 15.20 -9.92 -40.37
C PHE A 125 15.48 -10.43 -41.79
N GLU A 126 16.18 -9.61 -42.56
CA GLU A 126 16.56 -9.90 -43.93
C GLU A 126 18.08 -10.08 -44.02
N GLY A 127 18.55 -11.29 -43.83
CA GLY A 127 19.98 -11.64 -43.90
C GLY A 127 20.20 -12.84 -44.82
N ASP A 128 20.96 -13.84 -44.36
CA ASP A 128 21.15 -15.10 -45.06
C ASP A 128 19.81 -15.77 -45.42
N VAL A 129 18.80 -15.54 -44.60
CA VAL A 129 17.41 -15.91 -44.81
C VAL A 129 16.48 -14.74 -44.43
N SER A 130 15.35 -14.62 -45.11
CA SER A 130 14.26 -13.77 -44.64
C SER A 130 13.51 -14.54 -43.54
N ALA A 131 13.60 -14.03 -42.27
CA ALA A 131 13.01 -14.63 -41.08
C ALA A 131 12.12 -13.66 -40.34
N THR A 132 10.87 -14.00 -40.10
CA THR A 132 10.00 -13.26 -39.18
C THR A 132 10.32 -13.69 -37.75
N TYR A 133 10.20 -12.75 -36.81
CA TYR A 133 10.41 -13.04 -35.40
C TYR A 133 9.33 -12.40 -34.52
N THR A 134 9.10 -13.03 -33.36
CA THR A 134 8.21 -12.57 -32.30
C THR A 134 9.00 -12.25 -31.07
N GLN A 135 8.52 -11.30 -30.27
CA GLN A 135 9.15 -10.84 -29.04
C GLN A 135 8.24 -11.06 -27.83
N LYS A 136 8.82 -11.51 -26.72
CA LYS A 136 8.09 -11.85 -25.51
C LYS A 136 8.89 -11.53 -24.26
N ILE A 137 8.19 -11.34 -23.13
CA ILE A 137 8.76 -11.26 -21.80
C ILE A 137 8.17 -12.38 -20.96
N ASP A 138 9.02 -13.30 -20.48
CA ASP A 138 8.67 -14.33 -19.51
C ASP A 138 9.00 -13.77 -18.11
N ILE A 139 8.06 -13.81 -17.15
CA ILE A 139 8.16 -13.13 -15.86
C ILE A 139 8.34 -14.14 -14.74
N GLY A 140 9.18 -13.81 -13.74
CA GLY A 140 9.34 -14.57 -12.51
C GLY A 140 9.75 -16.00 -12.74
N ILE A 141 10.89 -16.23 -13.36
CA ILE A 141 11.40 -17.58 -13.73
C ILE A 141 11.99 -18.30 -12.53
N ALA A 142 12.27 -17.56 -11.46
CA ALA A 142 12.80 -18.12 -10.25
C ALA A 142 11.81 -19.06 -9.56
N SER A 143 12.36 -20.13 -9.01
CA SER A 143 11.67 -21.00 -8.05
C SER A 143 12.20 -20.69 -6.64
N GLY A 144 11.35 -20.73 -5.63
CA GLY A 144 11.73 -20.56 -4.24
C GLY A 144 11.39 -19.19 -3.66
N GLN A 145 12.36 -18.55 -2.97
CA GLN A 145 12.13 -17.30 -2.20
C GLN A 145 12.35 -16.02 -3.00
N ASN A 146 12.89 -16.11 -4.21
CA ASN A 146 13.13 -14.95 -5.07
C ASN A 146 11.86 -14.60 -5.86
N ASP A 147 11.83 -13.38 -6.40
CA ASP A 147 10.72 -12.81 -7.15
C ASP A 147 9.41 -12.77 -6.35
N LYS A 148 9.51 -12.50 -5.04
CA LYS A 148 8.39 -12.38 -4.11
C LYS A 148 8.31 -11.01 -3.50
N LEU A 149 7.07 -10.61 -3.17
CA LEU A 149 6.84 -9.45 -2.31
C LEU A 149 7.17 -9.85 -0.87
N VAL A 150 8.13 -9.17 -0.26
CA VAL A 150 8.63 -9.45 1.10
C VAL A 150 8.74 -8.16 1.92
N TYR A 151 8.92 -8.32 3.23
CA TYR A 151 9.30 -7.24 4.13
C TYR A 151 10.74 -7.47 4.61
N GLY A 152 11.59 -6.48 4.51
CA GLY A 152 13.00 -6.63 4.89
C GLY A 152 13.79 -5.34 4.69
N ARG A 153 15.11 -5.41 4.95
CA ARG A 153 16.04 -4.31 4.66
C ARG A 153 16.32 -4.29 3.16
N HIS A 154 15.87 -3.26 2.49
CA HIS A 154 15.99 -3.11 1.05
C HIS A 154 16.20 -1.62 0.68
N PRO A 155 17.00 -1.31 -0.36
CA PRO A 155 17.68 -2.25 -1.26
C PRO A 155 18.97 -2.88 -0.70
N THR A 156 19.50 -2.38 0.42
CA THR A 156 20.73 -2.88 1.02
C THR A 156 20.53 -3.29 2.47
N ASP A 157 21.44 -4.08 3.02
CA ASP A 157 21.44 -4.48 4.44
C ASP A 157 21.56 -3.30 5.42
N ASP A 158 22.01 -2.12 4.94
CA ASP A 158 22.08 -0.89 5.72
C ASP A 158 20.82 -0.01 5.58
N SER A 159 19.85 -0.43 4.81
CA SER A 159 18.55 0.26 4.67
C SER A 159 17.62 -0.03 5.85
N ASP A 160 16.64 0.84 6.06
CA ASP A 160 15.55 0.57 6.99
C ASP A 160 14.61 -0.50 6.41
N PRO A 161 13.98 -1.34 7.25
CA PRO A 161 13.03 -2.35 6.77
C PRO A 161 11.84 -1.72 6.04
N THR A 162 11.48 -2.28 4.89
CA THR A 162 10.36 -1.85 4.06
C THR A 162 9.85 -3.00 3.19
N PHE A 163 8.69 -2.81 2.55
CA PHE A 163 8.15 -3.75 1.58
C PHE A 163 8.89 -3.63 0.24
N ALA A 164 9.34 -4.75 -0.29
CA ALA A 164 10.04 -4.81 -1.57
C ALA A 164 9.78 -6.13 -2.31
N VAL A 165 10.00 -6.11 -3.62
CA VAL A 165 10.11 -7.34 -4.42
C VAL A 165 11.56 -7.79 -4.35
N LYS A 166 11.83 -8.93 -3.72
CA LYS A 166 13.16 -9.52 -3.66
C LYS A 166 13.47 -10.21 -4.97
N LEU A 167 14.66 -9.94 -5.52
CA LEU A 167 15.14 -10.49 -6.78
C LEU A 167 16.31 -11.45 -6.55
N SER A 168 16.57 -12.28 -7.55
CA SER A 168 17.77 -13.11 -7.58
C SER A 168 18.91 -12.40 -8.30
N THR A 169 20.15 -12.63 -7.86
CA THR A 169 21.36 -12.25 -8.61
C THR A 169 21.79 -13.34 -9.60
N LEU A 170 21.12 -14.50 -9.58
CA LEU A 170 21.45 -15.64 -10.45
C LEU A 170 20.66 -15.61 -11.75
N ALA A 171 21.33 -15.67 -12.88
CA ALA A 171 20.70 -15.72 -14.19
C ALA A 171 19.72 -16.90 -14.37
N SER A 172 19.98 -18.04 -13.71
CA SER A 172 19.05 -19.20 -13.72
C SER A 172 17.73 -18.92 -12.99
N SER A 173 17.66 -17.84 -12.23
CA SER A 173 16.51 -17.37 -11.45
C SER A 173 16.23 -15.91 -11.79
N ALA A 174 16.27 -15.57 -13.08
CA ALA A 174 16.07 -14.19 -13.56
C ALA A 174 14.68 -13.65 -13.17
N ALA A 175 14.59 -12.36 -12.87
CA ALA A 175 13.32 -11.67 -12.61
C ALA A 175 12.42 -11.73 -13.85
N TYR A 176 13.01 -11.61 -15.03
CA TYR A 176 12.33 -11.81 -16.30
C TYR A 176 13.32 -12.14 -17.42
N ASN A 177 12.81 -12.80 -18.47
CA ASN A 177 13.55 -13.06 -19.70
C ASN A 177 12.94 -12.25 -20.84
N LEU A 178 13.80 -11.57 -21.61
CA LEU A 178 13.45 -10.95 -22.87
C LEU A 178 13.80 -11.97 -23.98
N THR A 179 12.79 -12.40 -24.73
CA THR A 179 12.95 -13.51 -25.69
C THR A 179 12.57 -13.07 -27.10
N VAL A 180 13.48 -13.27 -28.05
CA VAL A 180 13.24 -13.14 -29.50
C VAL A 180 13.23 -14.54 -30.10
N THR A 181 12.18 -14.88 -30.85
CA THR A 181 12.05 -16.19 -31.49
C THR A 181 11.84 -16.02 -32.98
N PHE A 182 12.77 -16.57 -33.78
CA PHE A 182 12.73 -16.56 -35.24
C PHE A 182 11.96 -17.79 -35.76
N ASN A 183 11.21 -17.60 -36.84
CA ASN A 183 10.47 -18.70 -37.49
C ASN A 183 11.37 -19.63 -38.32
N LYS A 184 12.60 -19.20 -38.62
CA LYS A 184 13.66 -19.96 -39.27
C LYS A 184 14.98 -19.68 -38.56
N ALA A 185 15.93 -20.62 -38.65
CA ALA A 185 17.29 -20.40 -38.17
C ALA A 185 17.99 -19.34 -39.04
N VAL A 186 18.67 -18.40 -38.34
CA VAL A 186 19.40 -17.29 -38.93
C VAL A 186 20.89 -17.52 -38.70
N ALA A 187 21.71 -17.36 -39.74
CA ALA A 187 23.17 -17.35 -39.65
C ALA A 187 23.64 -15.87 -39.55
N PHE A 188 23.77 -15.36 -38.34
CA PHE A 188 24.22 -13.99 -38.14
C PHE A 188 25.66 -13.72 -38.53
N ASN A 189 26.50 -14.76 -38.59
CA ASN A 189 27.88 -14.70 -39.08
C ASN A 189 28.01 -14.92 -40.58
N HIS A 190 26.94 -14.91 -41.35
CA HIS A 190 26.95 -14.95 -42.80
C HIS A 190 27.13 -13.54 -43.37
N SER A 191 27.86 -13.40 -44.46
CA SER A 191 28.12 -12.10 -45.13
C SER A 191 26.83 -11.32 -45.48
N ASP A 192 25.77 -12.04 -45.87
CA ASP A 192 24.48 -11.42 -46.18
C ASP A 192 23.71 -10.91 -44.93
N SER A 193 24.11 -11.35 -43.76
CA SER A 193 23.54 -10.90 -42.47
C SER A 193 24.31 -9.70 -41.87
N GLU A 194 25.53 -9.49 -42.30
CA GLU A 194 26.37 -8.38 -41.85
C GLU A 194 25.86 -7.04 -42.35
N GLY A 195 25.77 -6.08 -41.45
CA GLY A 195 25.23 -4.75 -41.75
C GLY A 195 23.70 -4.69 -41.89
N GLU A 196 22.99 -5.80 -41.65
CA GLU A 196 21.54 -5.84 -41.71
C GLU A 196 20.91 -5.41 -40.35
N GLU A 197 19.72 -4.83 -40.42
CA GLU A 197 19.03 -4.29 -39.25
C GLU A 197 18.21 -5.36 -38.52
N LEU A 198 18.33 -5.41 -37.20
CA LEU A 198 17.52 -6.21 -36.29
C LEU A 198 16.89 -5.30 -35.23
N SER A 199 15.56 -5.22 -35.19
CA SER A 199 14.85 -4.45 -34.17
C SER A 199 14.45 -5.34 -32.99
N MET A 200 14.93 -5.06 -31.78
CA MET A 200 14.61 -5.82 -30.57
C MET A 200 14.21 -4.87 -29.45
N PHE A 201 13.10 -5.18 -28.79
CA PHE A 201 12.57 -4.47 -27.63
C PHE A 201 12.54 -2.94 -27.79
N GLY A 202 12.03 -2.48 -28.94
CA GLY A 202 11.90 -1.06 -29.28
C GLY A 202 13.23 -0.38 -29.68
N GLN A 203 14.34 -1.11 -29.75
CA GLN A 203 15.66 -0.60 -30.15
C GLN A 203 16.08 -1.21 -31.51
N LYS A 204 16.78 -0.42 -32.33
CA LYS A 204 17.37 -0.86 -33.58
C LYS A 204 18.84 -1.22 -33.39
N PHE A 205 19.22 -2.34 -33.95
CA PHE A 205 20.59 -2.82 -33.99
C PHE A 205 20.98 -3.17 -35.43
N THR A 206 22.27 -3.06 -35.71
CA THR A 206 22.86 -3.60 -36.95
C THR A 206 23.79 -4.74 -36.58
N VAL A 207 23.73 -5.82 -37.32
CA VAL A 207 24.68 -6.95 -37.19
C VAL A 207 26.08 -6.47 -37.56
N GLY A 208 27.02 -6.57 -36.60
CA GLY A 208 28.39 -6.11 -36.81
C GLY A 208 29.21 -7.10 -37.59
N ALA A 209 30.10 -6.61 -38.46
CA ALA A 209 31.06 -7.39 -39.26
C ALA A 209 31.97 -8.29 -38.41
N ALA A 210 32.18 -7.98 -37.13
CA ALA A 210 32.97 -8.82 -36.23
C ALA A 210 32.18 -9.95 -35.57
N THR A 211 31.00 -10.31 -36.10
CA THR A 211 30.23 -11.49 -35.68
C THR A 211 30.95 -12.76 -36.16
N ASP A 212 31.24 -13.68 -35.24
CA ASP A 212 31.99 -14.92 -35.54
C ASP A 212 31.17 -16.18 -35.19
N GLY A 213 31.82 -17.34 -35.22
CA GLY A 213 31.18 -18.63 -34.89
C GLY A 213 30.77 -18.81 -33.44
N THR A 214 31.10 -17.89 -32.53
CA THR A 214 30.82 -17.97 -31.09
C THR A 214 30.17 -16.70 -30.54
N ASN A 215 30.39 -15.53 -31.18
CA ASN A 215 29.97 -14.23 -30.69
C ASN A 215 29.08 -13.54 -31.74
N LEU A 216 27.90 -13.09 -31.31
CA LEU A 216 27.07 -12.17 -32.09
C LEU A 216 27.38 -10.74 -31.66
N ILE A 217 27.79 -9.90 -32.60
CA ILE A 217 28.07 -8.49 -32.37
C ILE A 217 26.95 -7.67 -32.95
N LEU A 218 26.39 -6.82 -32.13
CA LEU A 218 25.31 -5.87 -32.48
C LEU A 218 25.78 -4.44 -32.23
N LEU A 219 25.45 -3.56 -33.19
CA LEU A 219 25.78 -2.13 -33.11
C LEU A 219 24.48 -1.34 -32.91
N ARG A 220 24.38 -0.61 -31.82
CA ARG A 220 23.20 0.21 -31.49
C ARG A 220 23.30 1.57 -32.19
N SER A 221 22.16 2.08 -32.70
CA SER A 221 22.09 3.39 -33.36
C SER A 221 23.05 3.54 -34.55
N SER A 222 23.31 2.45 -35.29
CA SER A 222 24.26 2.49 -36.40
C SER A 222 23.62 3.04 -37.67
N GLN A 223 24.52 3.59 -38.52
CA GLN A 223 24.16 4.03 -39.89
C GLN A 223 25.11 3.38 -40.88
N LYS A 224 24.56 2.83 -41.98
CA LYS A 224 25.37 2.27 -43.07
C LYS A 224 25.64 3.38 -44.10
N LEU A 225 26.92 3.59 -44.39
CA LEU A 225 27.44 4.61 -45.29
C LEU A 225 28.16 3.95 -46.41
N PHE A 226 27.95 4.44 -47.63
CA PHE A 226 28.80 4.10 -48.77
C PHE A 226 29.65 5.31 -49.14
N LEU A 227 30.96 5.21 -48.91
CA LEU A 227 31.89 6.29 -49.14
C LEU A 227 32.74 5.97 -50.35
N THR A 228 32.95 6.94 -51.20
CA THR A 228 33.76 6.79 -52.47
C THR A 228 34.76 7.94 -52.64
N SER A 229 35.67 7.83 -53.57
CA SER A 229 36.58 8.92 -53.94
C SER A 229 35.84 10.20 -54.36
N ASP A 230 34.67 10.05 -54.94
CA ASP A 230 33.84 11.18 -55.39
C ASP A 230 33.00 11.81 -54.24
N GLU A 231 32.59 10.95 -53.24
CA GLU A 231 31.89 11.31 -52.04
C GLU A 231 32.59 10.72 -50.82
N PRO A 232 33.75 11.23 -50.40
CA PRO A 232 34.56 10.58 -49.38
C PRO A 232 34.06 10.91 -47.93
N THR A 233 33.08 11.79 -47.77
CA THR A 233 32.64 12.23 -46.43
C THR A 233 31.13 12.13 -46.26
N ALA A 234 30.72 11.71 -45.10
CA ALA A 234 29.31 11.74 -44.66
C ALA A 234 29.25 12.31 -43.22
N THR A 235 28.12 12.89 -42.87
CA THR A 235 27.83 13.33 -41.53
C THR A 235 26.73 12.45 -40.95
N VAL A 236 26.98 11.95 -39.71
CA VAL A 236 26.02 11.08 -39.01
C VAL A 236 25.72 11.67 -37.63
N THR A 237 24.52 11.46 -37.14
CA THR A 237 24.14 11.83 -35.78
C THR A 237 23.93 10.55 -34.97
N ILE A 238 24.73 10.38 -33.89
CA ILE A 238 24.71 9.22 -33.02
C ILE A 238 24.53 9.71 -31.60
N ASP A 239 23.47 9.22 -30.90
CA ASP A 239 23.10 9.65 -29.56
C ASP A 239 23.01 11.18 -29.41
N GLY A 240 22.45 11.87 -30.42
CA GLY A 240 22.28 13.32 -30.45
C GLY A 240 23.58 14.13 -30.70
N LYS A 241 24.71 13.47 -30.97
CA LYS A 241 25.99 14.11 -31.33
C LYS A 241 26.29 13.92 -32.79
N GLU A 242 26.81 14.97 -33.42
CA GLU A 242 27.20 14.96 -34.83
C GLU A 242 28.65 14.49 -34.99
N TYR A 243 28.89 13.57 -35.94
CA TYR A 243 30.17 13.03 -36.32
C TYR A 243 30.34 13.14 -37.82
N LYS A 244 31.50 13.63 -38.25
CA LYS A 244 31.93 13.61 -39.64
C LYS A 244 32.80 12.40 -39.91
N ILE A 245 32.36 11.52 -40.84
CA ILE A 245 33.06 10.28 -41.26
C ILE A 245 33.72 10.57 -42.59
N GLU A 246 35.00 10.21 -42.73
CA GLU A 246 35.79 10.48 -43.94
C GLU A 246 36.63 9.27 -44.33
N LEU A 247 36.47 8.78 -45.56
CA LEU A 247 37.32 7.74 -46.16
C LEU A 247 38.64 8.38 -46.59
N ILE A 248 39.75 7.96 -45.96
CA ILE A 248 41.07 8.51 -46.25
C ILE A 248 41.79 7.67 -47.33
N SER A 249 41.69 6.32 -47.23
CA SER A 249 42.24 5.38 -48.19
C SER A 249 41.47 4.07 -48.12
N SER A 250 41.50 3.30 -49.17
CA SER A 250 40.94 1.94 -49.26
C SER A 250 41.91 1.06 -50.03
N SER A 251 41.87 -0.23 -49.74
CA SER A 251 42.43 -1.36 -50.50
C SER A 251 41.37 -2.40 -50.70
N ASP A 252 41.66 -3.49 -51.43
CA ASP A 252 40.73 -4.60 -51.65
C ASP A 252 40.40 -5.38 -50.34
N THR A 253 40.94 -5.03 -49.19
CA THR A 253 40.79 -5.79 -47.93
C THR A 253 40.68 -4.89 -46.68
N ALA A 254 40.82 -3.56 -46.81
CA ALA A 254 40.78 -2.63 -45.67
C ALA A 254 40.48 -1.20 -46.11
N ALA A 255 39.92 -0.42 -45.23
CA ALA A 255 39.69 1.01 -45.39
C ALA A 255 40.25 1.79 -44.21
N ASN A 256 40.86 2.97 -44.45
CA ASN A 256 41.28 3.89 -43.45
C ASN A 256 40.18 4.97 -43.28
N VAL A 257 39.53 4.93 -42.15
CA VAL A 257 38.36 5.79 -41.86
C VAL A 257 38.77 6.81 -40.78
N LYS A 258 38.46 8.10 -41.02
CA LYS A 258 38.66 9.19 -40.06
C LYS A 258 37.31 9.64 -39.53
N VAL A 259 37.23 9.77 -38.22
CA VAL A 259 36.05 10.28 -37.50
C VAL A 259 36.43 11.62 -36.84
N THR A 260 35.61 12.64 -37.10
CA THR A 260 35.75 13.95 -36.42
C THR A 260 34.48 14.21 -35.63
N ASN A 261 34.61 14.44 -34.31
CA ASN A 261 33.46 14.71 -33.43
C ASN A 261 33.03 16.20 -33.49
N SER A 262 31.93 16.54 -32.83
CA SER A 262 31.41 17.90 -32.74
C SER A 262 32.40 18.94 -32.17
N ASP A 263 33.40 18.50 -31.38
CA ASP A 263 34.43 19.37 -30.79
C ASP A 263 35.59 19.60 -31.73
N GLY A 264 35.53 19.04 -32.95
CA GLY A 264 36.56 19.12 -33.97
C GLY A 264 37.77 18.21 -33.74
N LYS A 265 37.72 17.29 -32.75
CA LYS A 265 38.74 16.27 -32.55
C LYS A 265 38.61 15.20 -33.63
N ALA A 266 39.72 14.94 -34.33
CA ALA A 266 39.77 13.94 -35.38
C ALA A 266 40.71 12.77 -35.02
N GLU A 267 40.28 11.53 -35.30
CA GLU A 267 41.09 10.32 -35.18
C GLU A 267 40.84 9.45 -36.40
N SER A 268 41.86 8.75 -36.87
CA SER A 268 41.74 7.83 -38.01
C SER A 268 42.34 6.47 -37.70
N LYS A 269 41.71 5.39 -38.19
CA LYS A 269 42.25 4.01 -38.09
C LYS A 269 41.96 3.24 -39.38
N GLU A 270 42.89 2.36 -39.71
CA GLU A 270 42.71 1.36 -40.73
C GLU A 270 41.89 0.19 -40.17
N ILE A 271 40.83 -0.20 -40.84
CA ILE A 271 39.92 -1.25 -40.47
C ILE A 271 39.85 -2.26 -41.63
N GLY A 272 40.13 -3.53 -41.36
CA GLY A 272 39.99 -4.61 -42.36
C GLY A 272 38.51 -4.84 -42.68
N GLU A 273 38.22 -5.44 -43.84
CA GLU A 273 36.90 -5.98 -44.12
C GLU A 273 36.47 -6.93 -43.01
N ASP A 274 35.19 -6.95 -42.73
CA ASP A 274 34.57 -7.76 -41.70
C ASP A 274 35.10 -7.50 -40.26
N ALA A 275 35.71 -6.33 -40.04
CA ALA A 275 36.24 -5.89 -38.77
C ALA A 275 35.67 -4.54 -38.31
N SER A 276 35.80 -4.24 -37.01
CA SER A 276 35.42 -2.94 -36.44
C SER A 276 36.47 -2.44 -35.48
N LYS A 277 36.54 -1.11 -35.33
CA LYS A 277 37.41 -0.42 -34.36
C LYS A 277 36.69 0.81 -33.77
N SER A 278 36.99 1.09 -32.51
CA SER A 278 36.52 2.33 -31.91
C SER A 278 37.37 3.51 -32.43
N ILE A 279 36.70 4.56 -32.91
CA ILE A 279 37.35 5.79 -33.38
C ILE A 279 36.59 6.96 -32.77
N ASN A 280 37.27 7.77 -32.00
CA ASN A 280 36.68 8.99 -31.35
C ASN A 280 35.42 8.69 -30.51
N GLY A 281 35.37 7.51 -29.88
CA GLY A 281 34.28 7.10 -28.97
C GLY A 281 33.07 6.46 -29.65
N ILE A 282 33.12 6.25 -30.97
CA ILE A 282 32.10 5.48 -31.70
C ILE A 282 32.72 4.24 -32.38
N GLU A 283 31.92 3.18 -32.51
CA GLU A 283 32.33 1.99 -33.25
C GLU A 283 32.18 2.21 -34.74
N VAL A 284 33.19 1.86 -35.50
CA VAL A 284 33.22 1.93 -36.97
C VAL A 284 33.58 0.57 -37.51
N GLY A 285 32.71 -0.05 -38.31
CA GLY A 285 32.95 -1.28 -39.02
C GLY A 285 33.07 -1.06 -40.51
N VAL A 286 33.86 -1.93 -41.19
CA VAL A 286 33.98 -1.95 -42.66
C VAL A 286 33.47 -3.28 -43.14
N THR A 287 32.41 -3.28 -43.95
CA THR A 287 31.79 -4.50 -44.54
C THR A 287 32.23 -4.75 -45.97
N ALA A 288 32.74 -3.74 -46.64
CA ALA A 288 33.39 -3.90 -47.96
C ALA A 288 34.37 -2.76 -48.20
N ALA A 289 35.48 -3.05 -48.81
CA ALA A 289 36.48 -2.09 -49.23
C ALA A 289 37.04 -2.47 -50.60
N ASP A 290 37.25 -1.47 -51.48
CA ASP A 290 37.76 -1.70 -52.86
C ASP A 290 38.61 -0.50 -53.30
N GLU A 291 39.66 -0.83 -54.05
CA GLU A 291 40.42 0.15 -54.80
C GLU A 291 40.56 -0.32 -56.24
N THR A 292 39.76 0.22 -57.14
CA THR A 292 39.85 -0.08 -58.59
C THR A 292 40.20 1.17 -59.37
N ASN A 293 41.28 1.14 -60.12
CA ASN A 293 41.75 2.22 -60.98
C ASN A 293 41.97 3.59 -60.21
N PHE A 294 42.55 3.55 -59.01
CA PHE A 294 42.74 4.68 -58.07
C PHE A 294 41.42 5.30 -57.58
N LYS A 295 40.26 4.64 -57.77
CA LYS A 295 39.03 5.01 -57.13
C LYS A 295 38.84 4.18 -55.87
N LEU A 296 38.65 4.89 -54.76
CA LEU A 296 38.42 4.27 -53.46
C LEU A 296 36.93 4.08 -53.26
N SER A 297 36.55 2.97 -52.69
CA SER A 297 35.20 2.80 -52.13
C SER A 297 35.26 1.99 -50.85
N ALA A 298 34.30 2.28 -49.91
CA ALA A 298 34.10 1.49 -48.71
C ALA A 298 32.66 1.57 -48.24
N THR A 299 32.13 0.42 -47.84
CA THR A 299 30.88 0.37 -47.07
C THR A 299 31.23 0.36 -45.58
N VAL A 300 30.81 1.41 -44.90
CA VAL A 300 31.16 1.65 -43.48
C VAL A 300 29.90 1.66 -42.65
N THR A 301 29.87 0.89 -41.57
CA THR A 301 28.81 0.92 -40.55
C THR A 301 29.31 1.68 -39.33
N VAL A 302 28.57 2.70 -38.91
CA VAL A 302 28.94 3.58 -37.79
C VAL A 302 27.87 3.49 -36.70
N GLY A 303 28.24 3.11 -35.47
CA GLY A 303 27.35 2.95 -34.33
C GLY A 303 27.95 3.40 -33.02
N ALA A 304 27.14 3.90 -32.09
CA ALA A 304 27.64 4.43 -30.82
C ALA A 304 28.08 3.35 -29.85
N ASN A 305 27.31 2.24 -29.75
CA ASN A 305 27.50 1.22 -28.74
C ASN A 305 27.55 -0.19 -29.37
N ARG A 306 28.69 -0.87 -29.19
CA ARG A 306 28.86 -2.27 -29.53
C ARG A 306 28.33 -3.16 -28.40
N ILE A 307 27.51 -4.15 -28.75
CA ILE A 307 27.03 -5.18 -27.82
C ILE A 307 27.58 -6.51 -28.30
N LYS A 308 28.25 -7.26 -27.43
CA LYS A 308 28.78 -8.60 -27.69
C LYS A 308 27.95 -9.62 -26.91
N LEU A 309 27.40 -10.56 -27.61
CA LEU A 309 26.58 -11.67 -27.10
C LEU A 309 27.28 -13.00 -27.35
N ALA A 310 27.34 -13.84 -26.33
CA ALA A 310 27.81 -15.22 -26.43
C ALA A 310 26.85 -16.12 -25.64
N ASP A 311 26.70 -17.37 -26.09
CA ASP A 311 25.81 -18.32 -25.43
C ASP A 311 26.25 -18.59 -23.99
N ASN A 312 25.27 -18.56 -23.08
CA ASN A 312 25.44 -18.76 -21.65
C ASN A 312 26.49 -17.83 -20.99
N ALA A 313 26.54 -16.59 -21.41
CA ALA A 313 27.49 -15.58 -20.93
C ALA A 313 26.78 -14.25 -20.63
N ALA A 314 27.37 -13.45 -19.76
CA ALA A 314 26.90 -12.07 -19.52
C ALA A 314 27.05 -11.22 -20.78
N VAL A 315 26.13 -10.27 -20.98
CA VAL A 315 26.22 -9.28 -22.04
C VAL A 315 27.45 -8.42 -21.83
N LYS A 316 28.18 -8.10 -22.92
CA LYS A 316 29.29 -7.18 -22.87
C LYS A 316 29.03 -5.98 -23.78
N ILE A 317 29.40 -4.78 -23.33
CA ILE A 317 29.21 -3.53 -24.06
C ILE A 317 30.53 -2.79 -24.32
N GLY A 318 30.54 -2.02 -25.40
CA GLY A 318 31.71 -1.21 -25.81
C GLY A 318 32.85 -2.07 -26.37
N THR A 319 33.90 -1.36 -26.78
CA THR A 319 35.13 -1.97 -27.30
C THR A 319 36.00 -2.60 -26.23
N GLU A 320 35.89 -2.11 -24.99
CA GLU A 320 36.59 -2.66 -23.83
C GLU A 320 35.90 -3.94 -23.28
N GLU A 321 34.76 -4.33 -23.87
CA GLU A 321 33.97 -5.51 -23.49
C GLU A 321 33.59 -5.52 -21.99
N THR A 322 33.15 -4.34 -21.52
CA THR A 322 32.69 -4.21 -20.13
C THR A 322 31.48 -5.13 -19.91
N THR A 323 31.52 -5.96 -18.87
CA THR A 323 30.43 -6.85 -18.50
C THR A 323 29.25 -6.03 -17.99
N VAL A 324 28.03 -6.39 -18.39
CA VAL A 324 26.78 -5.88 -17.85
C VAL A 324 26.30 -6.86 -16.79
N ASP A 325 26.50 -6.52 -15.54
CA ASP A 325 26.12 -7.37 -14.41
C ASP A 325 24.58 -7.55 -14.36
N GLY A 326 24.11 -8.60 -13.73
CA GLY A 326 22.69 -8.96 -13.72
C GLY A 326 22.14 -9.48 -15.06
N THR A 327 23.01 -9.79 -16.03
CA THR A 327 22.60 -10.28 -17.35
C THR A 327 23.21 -11.62 -17.71
N ASN A 328 22.47 -12.41 -18.48
CA ASN A 328 23.00 -13.58 -19.16
C ASN A 328 22.24 -13.78 -20.47
N VAL A 329 22.95 -14.22 -21.52
CA VAL A 329 22.33 -14.48 -22.84
C VAL A 329 22.39 -15.97 -23.14
N ARG A 330 21.31 -16.47 -23.73
CA ARG A 330 21.26 -17.82 -24.26
C ARG A 330 20.80 -17.83 -25.71
N PHE A 331 21.48 -18.64 -26.52
CA PHE A 331 21.13 -18.87 -27.91
C PHE A 331 20.37 -20.21 -28.01
N GLY A 332 19.01 -20.12 -27.85
CA GLY A 332 18.16 -21.32 -27.84
C GLY A 332 18.67 -22.37 -26.83
N ASP A 333 18.83 -23.61 -27.28
CA ASP A 333 19.37 -24.71 -26.48
C ASP A 333 20.87 -24.96 -26.84
N GLY A 334 21.73 -23.93 -26.63
CA GLY A 334 23.16 -23.99 -26.94
C GLY A 334 23.47 -23.84 -28.45
N GLN A 335 22.70 -23.00 -29.13
CA GLN A 335 22.92 -22.64 -30.52
C GLN A 335 24.14 -21.69 -30.65
N VAL A 336 24.61 -21.52 -31.87
CA VAL A 336 25.74 -20.67 -32.23
C VAL A 336 25.30 -19.63 -33.27
N PRO A 337 26.04 -18.51 -33.44
CA PRO A 337 25.68 -17.44 -34.37
C PRO A 337 25.40 -17.89 -35.81
N SER A 338 25.90 -19.03 -36.25
CA SER A 338 25.59 -19.59 -37.57
C SER A 338 24.22 -20.29 -37.67
N ASN A 339 23.46 -20.42 -36.58
CA ASN A 339 22.19 -21.15 -36.57
C ASN A 339 21.31 -20.78 -35.38
N ILE A 340 20.87 -19.53 -35.30
CA ILE A 340 20.07 -19.05 -34.20
C ILE A 340 18.57 -19.05 -34.55
N THR A 341 17.76 -19.75 -33.75
CA THR A 341 16.30 -19.67 -33.80
C THR A 341 15.72 -18.87 -32.64
N LYS A 342 16.49 -18.64 -31.56
CA LYS A 342 16.02 -18.00 -30.35
C LYS A 342 17.15 -17.27 -29.63
N LEU A 343 16.91 -16.02 -29.25
CA LEU A 343 17.76 -15.23 -28.36
C LEU A 343 16.99 -14.98 -27.05
N ILE A 344 17.61 -15.28 -25.91
CA ILE A 344 17.03 -15.12 -24.58
C ILE A 344 17.99 -14.26 -23.76
N PHE A 345 17.51 -13.12 -23.27
CA PHE A 345 18.23 -12.24 -22.36
C PHE A 345 17.63 -12.41 -20.99
N GLN A 346 18.36 -12.98 -20.07
CA GLN A 346 17.97 -13.22 -18.69
C GLN A 346 18.38 -12.01 -17.86
N ILE A 347 17.42 -11.36 -17.20
CA ILE A 347 17.64 -10.14 -16.39
C ILE A 347 17.39 -10.48 -14.92
N SER A 348 18.42 -10.31 -14.11
CA SER A 348 18.43 -10.49 -12.65
C SER A 348 18.99 -9.23 -11.98
N ALA A 349 19.03 -9.21 -10.65
CA ALA A 349 19.70 -8.12 -9.94
C ALA A 349 21.22 -8.11 -10.25
N GLU A 350 21.79 -6.93 -10.25
CA GLU A 350 23.21 -6.70 -10.54
C GLU A 350 24.10 -7.37 -9.49
N ASP A 351 23.79 -7.14 -8.22
CA ASP A 351 24.46 -7.74 -7.08
C ASP A 351 23.54 -7.87 -5.86
N THR A 352 24.07 -8.28 -4.71
CA THR A 352 23.31 -8.47 -3.46
C THR A 352 22.96 -7.17 -2.75
N ASP A 353 23.54 -6.04 -3.15
CA ASP A 353 23.26 -4.73 -2.56
C ASP A 353 22.05 -4.03 -3.24
N VAL A 354 21.63 -4.55 -4.40
CA VAL A 354 20.48 -4.05 -5.18
C VAL A 354 19.53 -5.19 -5.60
N ASP A 355 19.47 -6.25 -4.82
CA ASP A 355 18.66 -7.44 -5.10
C ASP A 355 17.17 -7.28 -4.74
N ALA A 356 16.68 -6.06 -4.66
CA ALA A 356 15.27 -5.79 -4.38
C ALA A 356 14.78 -4.49 -5.02
N VAL A 357 13.50 -4.47 -5.38
CA VAL A 357 12.78 -3.28 -5.83
C VAL A 357 11.78 -2.88 -4.76
N SER A 358 12.01 -1.74 -4.11
CA SER A 358 11.10 -1.17 -3.12
C SER A 358 9.97 -0.37 -3.78
N ALA A 359 8.90 -0.10 -3.05
CA ALA A 359 7.81 0.73 -3.53
C ALA A 359 8.32 2.12 -3.99
N GLY A 360 7.93 2.53 -5.18
CA GLY A 360 8.44 3.72 -5.87
C GLY A 360 9.65 3.46 -6.76
N GLY A 361 10.24 2.26 -6.74
CA GLY A 361 11.40 1.86 -7.54
C GLY A 361 11.06 1.07 -8.78
N ASP A 362 12.09 0.80 -9.57
CA ASP A 362 12.01 -0.07 -10.75
C ASP A 362 13.33 -0.85 -10.97
N LEU A 363 13.23 -2.01 -11.63
CA LEU A 363 14.36 -2.74 -12.22
C LEU A 363 14.33 -2.51 -13.72
N LYS A 364 15.24 -1.71 -14.24
CA LYS A 364 15.41 -1.44 -15.67
C LYS A 364 16.24 -2.52 -16.31
N ASP A 365 15.85 -2.90 -17.54
CA ASP A 365 16.70 -3.77 -18.34
C ASP A 365 18.02 -3.03 -18.68
N PRO A 366 19.15 -3.59 -18.29
CA PRO A 366 20.44 -2.90 -18.48
C PRO A 366 21.01 -3.07 -19.89
N VAL A 367 20.41 -3.93 -20.73
CA VAL A 367 20.91 -4.23 -22.09
C VAL A 367 20.32 -3.26 -23.10
N PHE A 368 18.99 -3.19 -23.16
CA PHE A 368 18.26 -2.38 -24.15
C PHE A 368 17.86 -1.02 -23.56
N GLY A 369 17.67 -0.94 -22.26
CA GLY A 369 17.18 0.25 -21.56
C GLY A 369 15.75 0.62 -21.96
N SER A 370 14.99 -0.33 -22.45
CA SER A 370 13.67 -0.11 -23.05
C SER A 370 12.52 -0.62 -22.18
N VAL A 371 12.77 -1.55 -21.28
CA VAL A 371 11.78 -2.20 -20.43
C VAL A 371 12.16 -2.05 -18.97
N LYS A 372 11.15 -2.04 -18.09
CA LYS A 372 11.34 -2.05 -16.64
C LYS A 372 10.26 -2.85 -15.93
N LEU A 373 10.64 -3.53 -14.86
CA LEU A 373 9.75 -4.01 -13.82
C LEU A 373 9.56 -2.86 -12.82
N ALA A 374 8.37 -2.29 -12.76
CA ALA A 374 8.07 -1.14 -11.91
C ALA A 374 7.21 -1.55 -10.71
N PHE A 375 7.57 -1.04 -9.53
CA PHE A 375 6.80 -1.15 -8.30
C PHE A 375 6.39 0.25 -7.82
N PRO A 376 5.37 0.89 -8.42
CA PRO A 376 5.00 2.26 -8.09
C PRO A 376 4.47 2.42 -6.66
N SER A 377 3.70 1.46 -6.14
CA SER A 377 3.13 1.57 -4.78
C SER A 377 2.57 0.25 -4.27
N LEU A 378 2.37 0.17 -2.96
CA LEU A 378 1.39 -0.73 -2.34
C LEU A 378 -0.02 -0.15 -2.47
N ASN A 379 -1.05 -1.00 -2.34
CA ASN A 379 -2.44 -0.50 -2.17
C ASN A 379 -2.58 0.34 -0.88
N ILE A 380 -1.90 -0.07 0.19
CA ILE A 380 -1.88 0.63 1.49
C ILE A 380 -0.41 0.82 1.92
N PRO A 381 0.22 1.97 1.60
CA PRO A 381 1.56 2.30 2.06
C PRO A 381 1.68 2.33 3.59
N GLU A 382 2.91 2.24 4.13
CA GLU A 382 3.16 2.24 5.57
C GLU A 382 2.65 3.51 6.27
N ASN A 383 2.66 4.65 5.60
CA ASN A 383 2.21 5.95 6.13
C ASN A 383 0.78 6.32 5.69
N SER A 384 -0.01 5.37 5.24
CA SER A 384 -1.38 5.60 4.74
C SER A 384 -2.35 5.91 5.89
N SER A 385 -3.31 6.80 5.65
CA SER A 385 -4.47 7.01 6.52
C SER A 385 -5.44 5.81 6.56
N SER A 386 -5.25 4.83 5.68
CA SER A 386 -5.92 3.54 5.70
C SER A 386 -5.35 2.59 6.76
N ARG A 387 -4.31 3.01 7.48
CA ARG A 387 -3.80 2.30 8.65
C ARG A 387 -4.24 2.97 9.93
N GLU A 388 -4.29 2.20 11.00
CA GLU A 388 -4.44 2.70 12.37
C GLU A 388 -3.31 2.18 13.24
N ASP A 389 -2.88 2.99 14.18
CA ASP A 389 -1.87 2.59 15.15
C ASP A 389 -2.54 2.17 16.45
N ILE A 390 -2.32 0.91 16.82
CA ILE A 390 -2.63 0.37 18.15
C ILE A 390 -1.33 0.38 18.93
N VAL A 391 -1.26 1.21 20.00
CA VAL A 391 -0.03 1.41 20.77
C VAL A 391 -0.17 0.80 22.15
N VAL A 392 0.69 -0.17 22.46
CA VAL A 392 0.79 -0.82 23.78
C VAL A 392 2.12 -0.40 24.42
N GLN A 393 2.04 0.18 25.60
CA GLN A 393 3.24 0.72 26.26
C GLN A 393 3.15 0.63 27.78
N GLY A 394 4.29 0.51 28.42
CA GLY A 394 4.41 0.70 29.85
C GLY A 394 4.08 2.15 30.25
N SER A 395 3.52 2.33 31.43
CA SER A 395 3.19 3.64 32.00
C SER A 395 3.56 3.68 33.48
N GLY A 396 4.77 4.11 33.73
CA GLY A 396 5.35 4.08 35.09
C GLY A 396 5.97 2.72 35.44
N ALA A 397 6.04 2.41 36.75
CA ALA A 397 6.73 1.22 37.23
C ALA A 397 5.85 -0.03 37.27
N ASP A 398 4.54 0.12 37.31
CA ASP A 398 3.59 -0.91 37.71
C ASP A 398 2.39 -1.11 36.79
N LYS A 399 2.27 -0.33 35.73
CA LYS A 399 1.11 -0.37 34.85
C LYS A 399 1.44 -0.23 33.36
N ALA A 400 0.52 -0.64 32.51
CA ALA A 400 0.58 -0.40 31.08
C ALA A 400 -0.74 0.21 30.55
N THR A 401 -0.60 0.86 29.41
CA THR A 401 -1.70 1.46 28.67
C THR A 401 -1.76 0.90 27.25
N ILE A 402 -2.96 0.87 26.70
CA ILE A 402 -3.20 0.67 25.29
C ILE A 402 -3.93 1.90 24.72
N LYS A 403 -3.48 2.37 23.58
CA LYS A 403 -4.13 3.43 22.82
C LYS A 403 -4.62 2.89 21.49
N PHE A 404 -5.90 2.99 21.24
CA PHE A 404 -6.53 2.56 19.99
C PHE A 404 -7.79 3.37 19.71
N LYS A 405 -8.30 3.27 18.49
CA LYS A 405 -9.59 3.81 18.09
C LYS A 405 -10.59 2.66 17.94
N SER A 406 -11.78 2.78 18.54
CA SER A 406 -12.85 1.80 18.28
C SER A 406 -13.67 2.19 17.04
N TRP A 407 -14.40 1.25 16.49
CA TRP A 407 -15.25 1.44 15.31
C TRP A 407 -16.30 2.54 15.47
N ASP A 408 -16.81 2.75 16.70
CA ASP A 408 -17.82 3.77 17.07
C ASP A 408 -17.20 5.06 17.61
N GLY A 409 -15.86 5.10 17.79
CA GLY A 409 -15.12 6.24 18.31
C GLY A 409 -14.70 7.22 17.22
N THR A 410 -14.64 8.52 17.56
CA THR A 410 -14.10 9.55 16.64
C THR A 410 -12.59 9.69 16.74
N GLU A 411 -12.02 9.40 17.92
CA GLU A 411 -10.60 9.56 18.22
C GLU A 411 -10.06 8.35 18.98
N ALA A 412 -8.75 8.13 18.87
CA ALA A 412 -8.06 7.10 19.66
C ALA A 412 -8.06 7.51 21.15
N LYS A 413 -8.37 6.57 22.01
CA LYS A 413 -8.35 6.73 23.47
C LYS A 413 -7.28 5.85 24.11
N THR A 414 -6.73 6.32 25.21
CA THR A 414 -5.79 5.58 26.04
C THR A 414 -6.51 4.95 27.19
N VAL A 415 -6.31 3.64 27.37
CA VAL A 415 -6.93 2.85 28.45
C VAL A 415 -5.82 2.18 29.26
N GLU A 416 -5.87 2.31 30.60
CA GLU A 416 -5.06 1.49 31.50
C GLU A 416 -5.68 0.09 31.56
N TRP A 417 -4.87 -0.96 31.38
CA TRP A 417 -5.39 -2.31 31.28
C TRP A 417 -4.56 -3.37 32.02
N PHE A 418 -3.32 -3.07 32.32
CA PHE A 418 -2.39 -3.95 32.99
C PHE A 418 -1.89 -3.26 34.25
N TYR A 419 -1.99 -3.92 35.37
CA TYR A 419 -1.50 -3.42 36.65
C TYR A 419 -0.73 -4.52 37.37
N ASN A 420 0.51 -4.22 37.79
CA ASN A 420 1.33 -5.10 38.62
C ASN A 420 1.11 -4.75 40.09
N LYS A 421 0.22 -5.48 40.73
CA LYS A 421 -0.13 -5.26 42.11
C LYS A 421 0.94 -5.83 43.04
N THR A 422 1.83 -4.97 43.55
CA THR A 422 2.82 -5.31 44.56
C THR A 422 2.19 -5.27 45.94
N ASP A 423 1.27 -6.14 46.26
CA ASP A 423 0.92 -6.37 47.64
C ASP A 423 1.81 -7.50 48.15
N GLY A 424 2.86 -7.12 48.89
CA GLY A 424 3.72 -7.80 49.83
C GLY A 424 3.72 -9.33 50.03
N HIS A 425 3.11 -10.12 49.16
CA HIS A 425 2.99 -11.56 49.21
C HIS A 425 3.81 -12.23 48.12
N THR A 426 5.10 -12.02 48.19
CA THR A 426 6.09 -12.57 47.24
C THR A 426 6.53 -13.98 47.56
N THR A 427 5.66 -14.90 47.95
CA THR A 427 6.09 -16.26 48.26
C THR A 427 5.22 -17.35 47.71
N SER A 428 4.88 -17.25 46.39
CA SER A 428 4.38 -18.45 45.73
C SER A 428 4.94 -18.56 44.32
N SER A 429 5.95 -19.39 44.20
CA SER A 429 6.61 -19.78 42.96
C SER A 429 5.72 -20.55 41.97
N THR A 430 4.44 -20.66 42.24
CA THR A 430 3.48 -21.46 41.47
C THR A 430 2.30 -20.64 40.89
N ARG A 431 2.20 -19.37 41.23
CA ARG A 431 1.22 -18.46 40.57
C ARG A 431 1.94 -17.20 40.15
N GLY A 432 2.13 -17.00 38.87
CA GLY A 432 2.63 -15.75 38.28
C GLY A 432 1.68 -14.58 38.52
N ILE A 433 1.27 -14.35 39.76
CA ILE A 433 0.23 -13.41 40.15
C ILE A 433 0.88 -12.18 40.79
N GLY A 434 1.54 -11.37 39.98
CA GLY A 434 1.76 -9.96 40.31
C GLY A 434 0.92 -9.07 39.43
N SER A 435 0.59 -9.54 38.20
CA SER A 435 -0.03 -8.73 37.17
C SER A 435 -1.50 -9.12 36.94
N VAL A 436 -2.37 -8.14 36.94
CA VAL A 436 -3.81 -8.30 36.75
C VAL A 436 -4.33 -7.44 35.61
N LEU A 437 -5.45 -7.87 35.04
CA LEU A 437 -6.18 -7.13 34.02
C LEU A 437 -7.04 -6.05 34.70
N ALA A 438 -6.41 -4.92 35.02
CA ALA A 438 -7.03 -3.82 35.78
C ALA A 438 -6.35 -2.47 35.51
N ASP A 439 -7.01 -1.39 35.90
CA ASP A 439 -6.40 -0.07 36.02
C ASP A 439 -5.57 0.05 37.32
N SER A 440 -4.82 1.12 37.48
CA SER A 440 -3.99 1.41 38.66
C SER A 440 -4.79 1.70 39.95
N ASN A 441 -6.11 1.88 39.85
CA ASN A 441 -6.99 1.97 41.02
C ASN A 441 -7.54 0.61 41.44
N GLY A 442 -7.15 -0.46 40.76
CA GLY A 442 -7.62 -1.81 40.99
C GLY A 442 -9.01 -2.12 40.41
N ASN A 443 -9.51 -1.30 39.49
CA ASN A 443 -10.74 -1.60 38.77
C ASN A 443 -10.46 -2.62 37.67
N ASN A 444 -11.05 -3.80 37.74
CA ASN A 444 -10.83 -4.89 36.79
C ASN A 444 -11.43 -4.57 35.41
N ILE A 445 -10.86 -5.20 34.38
CA ILE A 445 -11.47 -5.34 33.06
C ILE A 445 -12.05 -6.76 32.98
N ASN A 446 -13.37 -6.84 32.97
CA ASN A 446 -14.10 -8.11 32.95
C ASN A 446 -14.20 -8.64 31.50
N VAL A 447 -13.61 -9.79 31.27
CA VAL A 447 -13.50 -10.46 29.97
C VAL A 447 -14.17 -11.83 29.94
N ILE A 448 -15.08 -12.09 30.86
CA ILE A 448 -15.90 -13.29 30.92
C ILE A 448 -17.35 -12.91 31.25
N GLU A 449 -18.28 -13.54 30.53
CA GLU A 449 -19.71 -13.34 30.77
C GLU A 449 -20.07 -13.70 32.23
N MET A 450 -21.04 -12.98 32.78
CA MET A 450 -21.53 -13.18 34.16
C MET A 450 -20.50 -12.93 35.27
N ALA A 451 -19.32 -12.38 34.96
CA ALA A 451 -18.47 -11.88 36.01
C ALA A 451 -19.20 -10.86 36.89
N GLN A 452 -18.79 -10.81 38.16
CA GLN A 452 -19.26 -9.78 39.06
C GLN A 452 -18.57 -8.47 38.71
N ILE A 453 -19.33 -7.41 38.42
CA ILE A 453 -18.82 -6.12 38.02
C ILE A 453 -19.09 -5.14 39.15
N ASN A 454 -18.05 -4.50 39.67
CA ASN A 454 -18.15 -3.45 40.68
C ASN A 454 -18.17 -2.07 40.02
N LYS A 455 -18.61 -1.06 40.75
CA LYS A 455 -18.58 0.32 40.28
C LYS A 455 -17.17 0.71 39.85
N SER A 456 -17.05 1.39 38.73
CA SER A 456 -15.84 1.82 38.04
C SER A 456 -15.08 0.72 37.27
N GLU A 457 -15.41 -0.54 37.42
CA GLU A 457 -14.84 -1.61 36.62
C GLU A 457 -15.31 -1.56 35.16
N LEU A 458 -14.50 -2.11 34.30
CA LEU A 458 -14.72 -2.16 32.86
C LEU A 458 -15.27 -3.54 32.47
N VAL A 459 -16.04 -3.57 31.37
CA VAL A 459 -16.52 -4.79 30.75
C VAL A 459 -16.46 -4.65 29.23
N VAL A 460 -16.03 -5.72 28.58
CA VAL A 460 -16.06 -5.82 27.12
C VAL A 460 -17.36 -6.51 26.72
N VAL A 461 -18.13 -5.85 25.85
CA VAL A 461 -19.45 -6.34 25.39
C VAL A 461 -19.62 -6.07 23.90
N GLY A 462 -20.46 -6.85 23.24
CA GLY A 462 -20.76 -6.74 21.82
C GLY A 462 -20.59 -8.09 21.11
N ASN A 463 -20.68 -8.06 19.81
CA ASN A 463 -20.27 -9.19 18.96
C ASN A 463 -18.93 -8.87 18.30
N GLU A 464 -18.45 -9.80 17.51
CA GLU A 464 -17.17 -9.69 16.80
C GLU A 464 -17.03 -8.43 15.91
N ASN A 465 -18.15 -7.88 15.44
CA ASN A 465 -18.17 -6.74 14.49
C ASN A 465 -18.50 -5.39 15.15
N ASN A 466 -18.91 -5.38 16.41
CA ASN A 466 -19.29 -4.15 17.11
C ASN A 466 -19.11 -4.23 18.63
N GLY A 467 -18.13 -4.99 19.06
CA GLY A 467 -17.72 -5.01 20.45
C GLY A 467 -17.19 -3.66 20.91
N GLY A 468 -17.41 -3.35 22.18
CA GLY A 468 -16.99 -2.09 22.80
C GLY A 468 -16.62 -2.25 24.26
N LEU A 469 -15.89 -1.27 24.77
CA LEU A 469 -15.46 -1.19 26.16
C LEU A 469 -16.35 -0.25 26.94
N TRP A 470 -17.00 -0.79 27.98
CA TRP A 470 -17.97 -0.05 28.80
C TRP A 470 -17.53 -0.05 30.26
N LYS A 471 -17.81 1.05 30.96
CA LYS A 471 -17.53 1.23 32.38
C LYS A 471 -18.84 1.20 33.17
N LEU A 472 -18.91 0.44 34.24
CA LEU A 472 -20.01 0.54 35.20
C LEU A 472 -19.89 1.87 35.95
N LYS A 473 -20.68 2.86 35.54
CA LYS A 473 -20.59 4.23 36.04
C LYS A 473 -21.30 4.42 37.40
N THR A 474 -22.52 3.92 37.48
CA THR A 474 -23.36 4.14 38.67
C THR A 474 -24.26 2.93 38.90
N VAL A 475 -24.36 2.55 40.14
CA VAL A 475 -25.38 1.65 40.64
C VAL A 475 -26.12 2.44 41.70
N SER A 476 -27.44 2.62 41.54
CA SER A 476 -28.31 3.29 42.49
C SER A 476 -29.35 2.31 42.96
N ASN A 477 -29.31 1.96 44.24
CA ASN A 477 -30.26 1.09 44.87
C ASN A 477 -31.33 1.90 45.62
N ASP A 478 -32.62 1.65 45.35
CA ASP A 478 -33.72 2.12 46.18
C ASP A 478 -34.28 0.92 46.95
N SER A 479 -33.79 0.71 48.16
CA SER A 479 -34.19 -0.39 49.04
C SER A 479 -35.68 -0.33 49.41
N SER A 480 -36.31 0.83 49.33
CA SER A 480 -37.72 1.00 49.63
C SER A 480 -38.63 0.76 48.41
N THR A 481 -38.07 0.93 47.23
CA THR A 481 -38.79 0.74 45.97
C THR A 481 -37.83 0.12 44.91
N PRO A 482 -37.64 -1.19 44.90
CA PRO A 482 -36.66 -1.87 44.03
C PRO A 482 -36.80 -1.47 42.56
N THR A 483 -38.00 -1.17 42.07
CA THR A 483 -38.28 -0.73 40.71
C THR A 483 -37.72 0.67 40.38
N LYS A 484 -37.15 1.39 41.35
CA LYS A 484 -36.41 2.62 41.14
C LYS A 484 -34.89 2.45 41.12
N SER A 485 -34.41 1.23 41.39
CA SER A 485 -32.98 0.92 41.26
C SER A 485 -32.55 1.07 39.82
N THR A 486 -31.41 1.67 39.59
CA THR A 486 -30.90 1.94 38.25
C THR A 486 -29.42 1.61 38.16
N VAL A 487 -29.00 1.13 36.99
CA VAL A 487 -27.62 0.86 36.60
C VAL A 487 -27.26 1.66 35.36
N GLU A 488 -26.13 2.35 35.38
CA GLU A 488 -25.65 3.14 34.25
C GLU A 488 -24.27 2.64 33.79
N PHE A 489 -24.13 2.43 32.50
CA PHE A 489 -22.90 2.11 31.80
C PHE A 489 -22.48 3.27 30.92
N GLU A 490 -21.18 3.56 30.89
CA GLU A 490 -20.58 4.58 30.03
C GLU A 490 -19.62 3.92 29.06
N ASN A 491 -19.82 4.15 27.75
CA ASN A 491 -18.86 3.74 26.72
C ASN A 491 -17.56 4.52 26.91
N VAL A 492 -16.45 3.82 27.12
CA VAL A 492 -15.13 4.43 27.40
C VAL A 492 -14.62 5.24 26.19
N MET A 493 -14.95 4.82 24.98
CA MET A 493 -14.46 5.44 23.75
C MET A 493 -15.27 6.69 23.36
N THR A 494 -16.58 6.64 23.49
CA THR A 494 -17.48 7.70 23.03
C THR A 494 -18.01 8.58 24.15
N GLY A 495 -17.98 8.11 25.41
CA GLY A 495 -18.61 8.78 26.56
C GLY A 495 -20.14 8.65 26.60
N ALA A 496 -20.73 7.86 25.69
CA ALA A 496 -22.18 7.62 25.67
C ALA A 496 -22.61 6.83 26.93
N VAL A 497 -23.72 7.26 27.54
CA VAL A 497 -24.25 6.63 28.76
C VAL A 497 -25.54 5.89 28.45
N GLN A 498 -25.63 4.62 28.88
CA GLN A 498 -26.82 3.79 28.81
C GLN A 498 -27.30 3.44 30.21
N LYS A 499 -28.62 3.47 30.39
CA LYS A 499 -29.27 3.29 31.69
C LYS A 499 -30.27 2.14 31.64
N SER A 500 -30.19 1.29 32.65
CA SER A 500 -31.19 0.25 32.92
C SER A 500 -31.95 0.52 34.21
N THR A 501 -33.23 0.26 34.24
CA THR A 501 -34.03 0.22 35.46
C THR A 501 -34.16 -1.25 35.87
N ILE A 502 -33.89 -1.50 37.15
CA ILE A 502 -33.94 -2.87 37.69
C ILE A 502 -35.35 -3.13 38.23
N SER A 503 -35.97 -4.17 37.80
CA SER A 503 -37.28 -4.63 38.23
C SER A 503 -37.25 -5.31 39.61
N SER A 504 -38.42 -5.64 40.15
CA SER A 504 -38.54 -6.27 41.47
C SER A 504 -37.91 -7.65 41.61
N ASP A 505 -37.65 -8.32 40.50
CA ASP A 505 -36.97 -9.62 40.44
C ASP A 505 -35.42 -9.46 40.42
N GLY A 506 -34.90 -8.25 40.54
CA GLY A 506 -33.47 -7.98 40.51
C GLY A 506 -32.85 -7.95 39.11
N SER A 507 -33.64 -7.92 38.06
CA SER A 507 -33.16 -7.90 36.68
C SER A 507 -33.64 -6.69 35.90
N GLY A 508 -32.92 -6.33 34.86
CA GLY A 508 -33.23 -5.29 33.90
C GLY A 508 -32.56 -5.55 32.57
N THR A 509 -32.83 -4.73 31.59
CA THR A 509 -32.13 -4.80 30.29
C THR A 509 -31.41 -3.49 29.99
N VAL A 510 -30.29 -3.60 29.30
CA VAL A 510 -29.51 -2.43 28.84
C VAL A 510 -29.00 -2.70 27.43
N ASP A 511 -29.08 -1.68 26.58
CA ASP A 511 -28.52 -1.71 25.24
C ASP A 511 -27.08 -1.19 25.27
N LEU A 512 -26.12 -2.09 25.05
CA LEU A 512 -24.70 -1.75 24.99
C LEU A 512 -24.18 -2.12 23.60
N GLY A 513 -23.74 -1.12 22.88
CA GLY A 513 -23.44 -1.28 21.45
C GLY A 513 -24.73 -1.54 20.67
N SER A 514 -24.74 -2.57 19.85
CA SER A 514 -25.88 -2.97 19.02
C SER A 514 -26.71 -4.12 19.61
N ARG A 515 -26.50 -4.45 20.89
CA ARG A 515 -27.13 -5.62 21.56
C ARG A 515 -27.75 -5.25 22.89
N THR A 516 -28.84 -5.96 23.23
CA THR A 516 -29.54 -5.85 24.49
C THR A 516 -29.03 -6.92 25.46
N TYR A 517 -28.51 -6.49 26.60
CA TYR A 517 -27.99 -7.35 27.67
C TYR A 517 -28.96 -7.41 28.84
N THR A 518 -29.04 -8.58 29.47
CA THR A 518 -29.75 -8.72 30.75
C THR A 518 -28.78 -8.35 31.87
N VAL A 519 -29.16 -7.35 32.66
CA VAL A 519 -28.45 -6.90 33.86
C VAL A 519 -29.09 -7.58 35.07
N THR A 520 -28.29 -8.25 35.88
CA THR A 520 -28.73 -8.80 37.16
C THR A 520 -28.03 -8.05 38.28
N TYR A 521 -28.82 -7.43 39.15
CA TYR A 521 -28.35 -6.74 40.34
C TYR A 521 -28.23 -7.73 41.49
N ARG A 522 -27.15 -7.63 42.25
CA ARG A 522 -26.96 -8.34 43.50
C ARG A 522 -26.67 -7.36 44.63
N ASP A 523 -27.50 -7.39 45.66
CA ASP A 523 -27.31 -6.68 46.88
C ASP A 523 -26.60 -7.61 47.87
N SER A 524 -25.35 -7.29 48.21
CA SER A 524 -24.69 -7.90 49.38
C SER A 524 -24.99 -6.98 50.57
N ARG A 525 -26.06 -7.26 51.29
CA ARG A 525 -26.63 -6.46 52.38
C ARG A 525 -25.72 -6.15 53.57
N VAL A 526 -24.41 -6.15 53.42
CA VAL A 526 -23.49 -6.06 54.55
C VAL A 526 -22.80 -4.69 54.65
N ILE A 527 -22.60 -4.00 53.52
CA ILE A 527 -21.93 -2.66 53.51
C ILE A 527 -22.53 -1.84 52.38
N GLU A 528 -22.95 -0.60 52.71
CA GLU A 528 -23.40 0.39 51.73
C GLU A 528 -22.23 0.75 50.79
N GLY A 529 -22.36 0.43 49.47
CA GLY A 529 -21.33 0.65 48.46
C GLY A 529 -20.80 -0.64 47.79
N ASP A 530 -21.21 -1.82 48.23
CA ASP A 530 -20.83 -3.13 47.65
C ASP A 530 -21.83 -3.64 46.61
N GLU A 531 -22.58 -2.72 45.95
CA GLU A 531 -23.50 -3.09 44.89
C GLU A 531 -22.77 -3.60 43.68
N THR A 532 -23.13 -4.79 43.27
CA THR A 532 -22.54 -5.46 42.10
C THR A 532 -23.57 -5.82 41.06
N VAL A 533 -23.14 -5.82 39.80
CA VAL A 533 -24.00 -6.25 38.68
C VAL A 533 -23.32 -7.39 37.92
N ARG A 534 -24.15 -8.16 37.21
CA ARG A 534 -23.72 -9.16 36.24
C ARG A 534 -24.42 -8.90 34.92
N LEU A 535 -23.73 -9.08 33.82
CA LEU A 535 -24.26 -8.99 32.48
C LEU A 535 -24.32 -10.37 31.84
N ALA A 536 -25.50 -10.76 31.38
CA ALA A 536 -25.65 -11.93 30.52
C ALA A 536 -25.63 -11.50 29.05
N TYR A 537 -24.70 -12.05 28.30
CA TYR A 537 -24.59 -11.80 26.86
C TYR A 537 -25.76 -12.45 26.12
N PRO A 538 -26.31 -11.82 25.05
CA PRO A 538 -27.48 -12.34 24.36
C PRO A 538 -27.28 -13.72 23.72
N ASP A 539 -26.04 -14.04 23.32
CA ASP A 539 -25.68 -15.32 22.71
C ASP A 539 -25.27 -16.37 23.74
N GLY A 540 -25.06 -15.95 24.97
CA GLY A 540 -24.85 -16.82 26.10
C GLY A 540 -26.19 -17.20 26.67
N SER A 541 -26.81 -18.29 26.23
CA SER A 541 -28.01 -18.79 26.94
C SER A 541 -27.57 -19.48 28.21
N ARG A 542 -27.39 -18.74 29.28
CA ARG A 542 -27.19 -19.33 30.59
C ARG A 542 -28.51 -19.82 31.14
N THR A 543 -28.81 -21.07 30.86
CA THR A 543 -29.78 -21.81 31.63
C THR A 543 -29.03 -22.80 32.51
N THR A 544 -28.83 -22.46 33.76
CA THR A 544 -28.40 -23.32 34.89
C THR A 544 -26.99 -23.94 34.88
N ALA A 545 -26.31 -24.13 33.78
CA ALA A 545 -24.95 -24.69 33.75
C ALA A 545 -24.10 -23.97 32.74
N GLY A 546 -23.51 -22.87 33.13
CA GLY A 546 -22.36 -22.14 32.57
C GLY A 546 -22.08 -22.18 31.09
N ASN A 547 -22.87 -21.47 30.27
CA ASN A 547 -22.40 -21.03 28.96
C ASN A 547 -21.81 -19.63 29.11
N TYR A 548 -20.54 -19.46 28.80
CA TYR A 548 -19.83 -18.18 28.97
C TYR A 548 -19.16 -17.73 27.68
N VAL A 549 -19.32 -16.46 27.35
CA VAL A 549 -18.41 -15.79 26.40
C VAL A 549 -17.17 -15.41 27.17
N VAL A 550 -16.01 -15.81 26.65
CA VAL A 550 -14.68 -15.50 27.20
C VAL A 550 -13.87 -14.71 26.19
N TYR A 551 -13.09 -13.74 26.67
CA TYR A 551 -12.27 -12.86 25.85
C TYR A 551 -13.02 -12.17 24.70
N PRO A 552 -14.20 -11.53 24.97
CA PRO A 552 -14.95 -10.84 23.92
C PRO A 552 -14.09 -9.78 23.26
N THR A 553 -14.32 -9.54 21.97
CA THR A 553 -13.52 -8.64 21.16
C THR A 553 -14.12 -7.25 21.05
N ILE A 554 -13.25 -6.24 20.94
CA ILE A 554 -13.56 -4.86 20.57
C ILE A 554 -13.15 -4.66 19.13
N GLN A 555 -14.05 -4.25 18.26
CA GLN A 555 -13.66 -3.89 16.91
C GLN A 555 -12.97 -2.53 16.89
N THR A 556 -11.83 -2.44 16.22
CA THR A 556 -11.08 -1.19 16.02
C THR A 556 -11.61 -0.40 14.83
N GLY A 557 -11.09 0.81 14.64
CA GLY A 557 -11.54 1.72 13.58
C GLY A 557 -11.24 1.24 12.16
N LYS A 558 -10.30 0.29 12.02
CA LYS A 558 -9.88 -0.28 10.73
C LYS A 558 -10.24 -1.77 10.56
N GLY A 559 -10.97 -2.33 11.51
CA GLY A 559 -11.55 -3.67 11.37
C GLY A 559 -10.87 -4.74 12.22
N ALA A 560 -9.67 -4.50 12.77
CA ALA A 560 -9.05 -5.43 13.69
C ALA A 560 -9.94 -5.69 14.92
N LYS A 561 -9.84 -6.89 15.49
CA LYS A 561 -10.62 -7.28 16.66
C LYS A 561 -9.69 -7.49 17.84
N LEU A 562 -9.79 -6.62 18.84
CA LEU A 562 -8.92 -6.57 19.99
C LEU A 562 -9.57 -7.29 21.16
N ALA A 563 -8.87 -8.24 21.78
CA ALA A 563 -9.28 -8.89 23.03
C ALA A 563 -8.25 -8.65 24.13
N PHE A 564 -8.76 -8.38 25.33
CA PHE A 564 -7.95 -8.41 26.54
C PHE A 564 -7.88 -9.85 27.05
N TYR A 565 -6.69 -10.34 27.27
CA TYR A 565 -6.43 -11.68 27.79
C TYR A 565 -5.81 -11.61 29.17
N ALA A 566 -6.24 -12.49 30.06
CA ALA A 566 -5.52 -12.91 31.26
C ALA A 566 -5.85 -14.38 31.56
N PRO A 567 -4.94 -15.15 32.18
CA PRO A 567 -5.30 -16.46 32.70
C PRO A 567 -6.52 -16.37 33.62
N MET A 568 -7.49 -17.24 33.45
CA MET A 568 -8.70 -17.18 34.25
C MET A 568 -9.08 -18.53 34.88
N ASN A 569 -9.65 -18.48 36.07
CA ASN A 569 -10.26 -19.64 36.70
C ASN A 569 -11.64 -19.90 36.09
N ILE A 570 -11.88 -21.12 35.63
CA ILE A 570 -13.16 -21.59 35.10
C ILE A 570 -13.71 -22.62 36.07
N THR A 571 -14.89 -22.37 36.60
CA THR A 571 -15.66 -23.34 37.38
C THR A 571 -16.51 -24.18 36.46
N LEU A 572 -16.24 -25.46 36.33
CA LEU A 572 -16.85 -26.37 35.38
C LEU A 572 -18.19 -26.99 35.81
N SER A 573 -18.55 -26.91 37.12
CA SER A 573 -19.79 -27.49 37.62
C SER A 573 -20.42 -26.72 38.75
N ASN A 574 -21.65 -27.15 39.16
CA ASN A 574 -22.34 -26.64 40.35
C ASN A 574 -21.76 -27.13 41.69
N GLY A 575 -20.73 -27.94 41.68
CA GLY A 575 -20.01 -28.35 42.89
C GLY A 575 -20.51 -29.62 43.55
N ASP A 576 -21.43 -30.38 42.96
CA ASP A 576 -21.96 -31.60 43.61
C ASP A 576 -21.47 -32.90 42.98
N GLY A 577 -20.71 -32.87 41.87
CA GLY A 577 -20.15 -34.05 41.23
C GLY A 577 -21.16 -35.11 40.77
N SER A 578 -22.41 -34.82 40.83
CA SER A 578 -23.46 -35.73 40.48
C SER A 578 -24.26 -35.20 39.26
N GLY A 579 -24.10 -35.84 38.15
CA GLY A 579 -24.90 -35.57 36.94
C GLY A 579 -24.10 -35.05 35.76
N THR A 580 -24.75 -34.92 34.67
CA THR A 580 -24.21 -34.36 33.40
C THR A 580 -24.15 -32.83 33.45
N ASP A 581 -23.26 -32.28 34.24
CA ASP A 581 -22.99 -30.82 34.16
C ASP A 581 -22.27 -30.50 32.86
N VAL A 582 -22.93 -29.69 32.04
CA VAL A 582 -22.38 -29.21 30.76
C VAL A 582 -22.08 -27.73 30.88
N ALA A 583 -20.83 -27.34 30.59
CA ALA A 583 -20.45 -25.94 30.39
C ALA A 583 -20.12 -25.73 28.93
N ALA A 584 -20.44 -24.57 28.40
CA ALA A 584 -19.99 -24.16 27.09
C ALA A 584 -19.25 -22.84 27.21
N LEU A 585 -18.03 -22.79 26.67
CA LEU A 585 -17.21 -21.59 26.57
C LEU A 585 -17.24 -21.13 25.12
N LYS A 586 -17.49 -19.86 24.89
CA LYS A 586 -17.45 -19.24 23.56
C LYS A 586 -16.22 -18.37 23.45
N PHE A 587 -15.31 -18.76 22.57
CA PHE A 587 -14.05 -18.08 22.33
C PHE A 587 -14.07 -17.33 21.00
N PRO A 588 -13.46 -16.15 20.89
CA PRO A 588 -13.25 -15.51 19.60
C PRO A 588 -12.29 -16.34 18.74
N ASP A 589 -12.64 -16.51 17.47
CA ASP A 589 -11.85 -17.30 16.51
C ASP A 589 -11.39 -16.49 15.27
N GLY A 590 -11.68 -15.19 15.26
CA GLY A 590 -11.37 -14.27 14.16
C GLY A 590 -12.59 -13.97 13.27
N ASP A 591 -13.45 -14.93 12.99
CA ASP A 591 -14.71 -14.71 12.23
C ASP A 591 -15.96 -14.62 13.11
N GLY A 592 -15.82 -14.95 14.37
CA GLY A 592 -16.94 -14.95 15.32
C GLY A 592 -16.52 -15.58 16.63
N TYR A 593 -17.32 -16.53 17.09
CA TYR A 593 -17.06 -17.25 18.33
C TYR A 593 -17.25 -18.76 18.15
N THR A 594 -16.21 -19.53 18.42
CA THR A 594 -16.26 -20.99 18.48
C THR A 594 -16.70 -21.46 19.86
N THR A 595 -17.65 -22.40 19.92
CA THR A 595 -18.14 -22.98 21.17
C THR A 595 -17.35 -24.22 21.53
N VAL A 596 -16.82 -24.25 22.75
CA VAL A 596 -16.21 -25.40 23.42
C VAL A 596 -17.19 -25.97 24.42
N ASN A 597 -17.63 -27.19 24.22
CA ASN A 597 -18.53 -27.87 25.15
C ASN A 597 -17.73 -28.72 26.15
N ILE A 598 -18.02 -28.59 27.42
CA ILE A 598 -17.38 -29.31 28.51
C ILE A 598 -18.43 -30.09 29.25
N ALA A 599 -18.33 -31.42 29.26
CA ALA A 599 -19.26 -32.31 29.88
C ALA A 599 -18.58 -33.29 30.85
N PHE A 600 -19.13 -33.51 32.04
CA PHE A 600 -18.64 -34.46 32.98
C PHE A 600 -19.09 -35.87 32.61
N ASN A 601 -18.17 -36.83 32.54
CA ASN A 601 -18.45 -38.23 32.30
C ASN A 601 -18.33 -39.01 33.61
N GLY A 602 -19.40 -39.09 34.38
CA GLY A 602 -19.49 -39.65 35.74
C GLY A 602 -19.68 -41.16 35.84
N SER A 603 -19.53 -41.95 34.79
CA SER A 603 -19.85 -43.38 34.79
C SER A 603 -18.66 -44.33 35.09
N GLY A 604 -17.72 -43.98 35.94
CA GLY A 604 -16.62 -44.86 36.28
C GLY A 604 -16.09 -44.59 37.69
N ALA A 605 -15.97 -45.57 38.53
CA ALA A 605 -15.79 -45.46 39.95
C ALA A 605 -14.42 -44.90 40.42
N GLU A 606 -13.50 -44.47 39.58
CA GLU A 606 -12.20 -43.99 40.05
C GLU A 606 -11.66 -42.73 39.30
N ASP A 607 -12.24 -42.34 38.18
CA ASP A 607 -11.67 -41.26 37.39
C ASP A 607 -12.79 -40.33 36.89
N GLY A 608 -13.10 -39.31 37.66
CA GLY A 608 -13.94 -38.21 37.17
C GLY A 608 -13.27 -37.52 35.96
N ARG A 609 -13.80 -37.69 34.77
CA ARG A 609 -13.27 -37.08 33.54
C ARG A 609 -14.23 -36.04 32.99
N TRP A 610 -13.68 -34.91 32.65
CA TRP A 610 -14.34 -33.92 31.85
C TRP A 610 -14.03 -34.20 30.38
N ASN A 611 -15.08 -34.38 29.57
CA ASN A 611 -14.93 -34.43 28.11
C ASN A 611 -15.05 -33.01 27.57
N VAL A 612 -14.02 -32.57 26.85
CA VAL A 612 -13.98 -31.26 26.22
C VAL A 612 -14.12 -31.47 24.72
N THR A 613 -15.12 -30.81 24.11
CA THR A 613 -15.41 -30.96 22.69
C THR A 613 -15.28 -29.64 21.99
N VAL A 614 -14.41 -29.57 20.97
CA VAL A 614 -14.26 -28.46 20.03
C VAL A 614 -14.67 -28.97 18.65
N GLY A 615 -15.79 -28.48 18.13
CA GLY A 615 -16.34 -29.02 16.90
C GLY A 615 -16.70 -30.51 17.03
N SER A 616 -16.01 -31.37 16.28
CA SER A 616 -16.16 -32.84 16.33
C SER A 616 -15.07 -33.55 17.15
N THR A 617 -14.05 -32.83 17.63
CA THR A 617 -12.93 -33.39 18.39
C THR A 617 -13.29 -33.44 19.88
N VAL A 618 -13.11 -34.60 20.49
CA VAL A 618 -13.35 -34.83 21.91
C VAL A 618 -12.03 -35.22 22.56
N ASP A 619 -11.67 -34.49 23.61
CA ASP A 619 -10.52 -34.81 24.45
C ASP A 619 -10.93 -34.87 25.91
N GLY A 620 -10.14 -35.53 26.76
CA GLY A 620 -10.46 -35.79 28.14
C GLY A 620 -9.56 -35.04 29.12
N LEU A 621 -10.14 -34.24 30.00
CA LEU A 621 -9.43 -33.64 31.16
C LEU A 621 -9.63 -34.55 32.37
N ASN A 622 -8.52 -35.10 32.88
CA ASN A 622 -8.55 -35.96 34.07
C ASN A 622 -8.41 -35.12 35.36
N THR A 623 -9.30 -35.32 36.31
CA THR A 623 -9.33 -34.61 37.58
C THR A 623 -8.96 -35.49 38.76
N SER A 624 -8.72 -36.79 38.54
CA SER A 624 -8.31 -37.74 39.57
C SER A 624 -6.94 -38.30 39.22
N GLY A 625 -5.94 -38.02 40.02
CA GLY A 625 -4.63 -38.64 39.85
C GLY A 625 -3.46 -37.71 40.14
N ASP A 626 -2.29 -38.28 40.16
CA ASP A 626 -1.04 -37.65 40.63
C ASP A 626 -0.49 -36.53 39.72
N PHE A 627 -1.19 -36.18 38.65
CA PHE A 627 -0.74 -35.15 37.68
C PHE A 627 -1.87 -34.24 37.24
N PRO A 628 -1.59 -32.93 37.09
CA PRO A 628 -2.52 -32.00 36.47
C PRO A 628 -2.59 -32.31 34.97
N ASP A 629 -3.66 -32.92 34.52
CA ASP A 629 -3.92 -33.06 33.12
C ASP A 629 -4.39 -31.73 32.52
N SER A 630 -3.98 -31.46 31.33
CA SER A 630 -4.44 -30.32 30.53
C SER A 630 -5.02 -30.79 29.20
N VAL A 631 -6.05 -30.09 28.76
CA VAL A 631 -6.62 -30.26 27.44
C VAL A 631 -6.24 -29.08 26.58
N SER A 632 -5.66 -29.34 25.42
CA SER A 632 -5.34 -28.34 24.42
C SER A 632 -6.55 -28.07 23.54
N LEU A 633 -6.94 -26.80 23.44
CA LEU A 633 -8.10 -26.32 22.67
C LEU A 633 -7.60 -25.47 21.50
N ALA A 634 -7.68 -25.99 20.28
CA ALA A 634 -7.41 -25.22 19.07
C ALA A 634 -8.68 -24.44 18.67
N ILE A 635 -8.60 -23.12 18.73
CA ILE A 635 -9.69 -22.19 18.44
C ILE A 635 -9.23 -21.19 17.37
N GLY A 636 -9.69 -21.33 16.15
CA GLY A 636 -9.15 -20.56 15.05
C GLY A 636 -7.65 -20.79 14.91
N GLN A 637 -6.86 -19.74 15.01
CA GLN A 637 -5.38 -19.81 14.99
C GLN A 637 -4.75 -19.90 16.37
N LEU A 638 -5.53 -19.72 17.43
CA LEU A 638 -5.03 -19.75 18.80
C LEU A 638 -5.15 -21.12 19.42
N THR A 639 -4.25 -21.42 20.35
CA THR A 639 -4.30 -22.62 21.18
C THR A 639 -4.43 -22.21 22.62
N TYR A 640 -5.40 -22.79 23.32
CA TYR A 640 -5.57 -22.62 24.74
C TYR A 640 -5.33 -23.94 25.46
N ASN A 641 -4.86 -23.91 26.72
CA ASN A 641 -4.82 -25.05 27.61
C ASN A 641 -5.81 -24.85 28.75
N LEU A 642 -6.74 -25.77 28.89
CA LEU A 642 -7.55 -25.90 30.07
C LEU A 642 -6.85 -26.89 31.02
N THR A 643 -6.36 -26.40 32.14
CA THR A 643 -5.54 -27.18 33.09
C THR A 643 -6.29 -27.33 34.43
N SER A 644 -6.47 -28.56 34.92
CA SER A 644 -7.10 -28.78 36.22
C SER A 644 -6.25 -28.22 37.36
N VAL A 645 -6.87 -27.60 38.36
CA VAL A 645 -6.20 -27.13 39.55
C VAL A 645 -6.18 -28.24 40.58
N THR A 646 -4.99 -28.85 40.83
CA THR A 646 -4.79 -29.70 41.98
C THR A 646 -4.54 -28.81 43.19
N SER A 647 -5.36 -28.92 44.22
CA SER A 647 -5.22 -28.16 45.45
C SER A 647 -4.04 -28.62 46.32
N ASN A 648 -3.40 -27.64 46.88
CA ASN A 648 -2.56 -27.47 48.06
C ASN A 648 -1.67 -28.61 48.56
N SER A 649 -0.64 -28.20 49.30
CA SER A 649 0.39 -29.01 50.02
C SER A 649 -0.07 -30.13 50.96
N ALA A 650 -1.33 -30.54 50.93
CA ALA A 650 -1.90 -31.59 51.76
C ALA A 650 -2.41 -32.81 51.00
N GLY A 651 -2.20 -32.88 49.68
CA GLY A 651 -2.63 -34.06 48.87
C GLY A 651 -4.14 -34.26 48.76
N THR A 652 -4.94 -33.28 49.12
CA THR A 652 -6.37 -33.31 48.92
C THR A 652 -6.65 -32.77 47.54
N VAL A 653 -7.19 -33.56 46.64
CA VAL A 653 -7.67 -33.15 45.34
C VAL A 653 -8.60 -31.95 45.54
N GLY A 654 -8.33 -30.82 44.92
CA GLY A 654 -9.25 -29.69 44.88
C GLY A 654 -10.59 -30.13 44.37
N THR A 655 -11.60 -29.35 44.63
CA THR A 655 -12.90 -29.64 44.03
C THR A 655 -12.69 -29.84 42.55
N PRO A 656 -13.16 -30.94 41.97
CA PRO A 656 -12.88 -31.32 40.57
C PRO A 656 -13.39 -30.32 39.52
N ASN A 657 -13.81 -29.18 39.95
CA ASN A 657 -14.56 -28.16 39.22
C ASN A 657 -13.73 -26.91 38.87
N GLU A 658 -12.54 -26.77 39.45
CA GLU A 658 -11.70 -25.62 39.19
C GLU A 658 -10.62 -25.96 38.15
N SER A 659 -10.59 -25.19 37.10
CA SER A 659 -9.58 -25.26 36.05
C SER A 659 -9.09 -23.85 35.73
N ILE A 660 -7.83 -23.75 35.29
CA ILE A 660 -7.28 -22.51 34.78
C ILE A 660 -7.15 -22.61 33.27
N LEU A 661 -7.66 -21.61 32.63
CA LEU A 661 -7.53 -21.43 31.19
C LEU A 661 -6.31 -20.56 30.86
N TYR A 662 -5.42 -21.08 30.03
CA TYR A 662 -4.23 -20.39 29.56
C TYR A 662 -4.23 -20.28 28.04
N LEU A 663 -3.75 -19.17 27.51
CA LEU A 663 -3.32 -19.05 26.12
C LEU A 663 -1.92 -19.67 25.99
N VAL A 664 -1.70 -20.51 25.00
CA VAL A 664 -0.41 -21.19 24.75
C VAL A 664 0.39 -20.40 23.71
N SER A 665 1.63 -20.07 24.02
CA SER A 665 2.53 -19.45 23.06
C SER A 665 2.89 -20.43 21.93
N PRO A 666 2.91 -20.01 20.64
CA PRO A 666 3.43 -20.86 19.55
C PRO A 666 4.90 -21.26 19.75
N GLN A 667 5.66 -20.50 20.54
CA GLN A 667 7.04 -20.82 20.91
C GLN A 667 7.11 -21.80 22.10
N GLY A 668 5.96 -22.24 22.62
CA GLY A 668 5.82 -23.15 23.76
C GLY A 668 5.56 -22.44 25.09
N GLY A 669 4.87 -23.17 25.98
CA GLY A 669 4.51 -22.70 27.32
C GLY A 669 3.24 -21.85 27.38
N ASN A 670 2.70 -21.73 28.60
CA ASN A 670 1.49 -20.94 28.84
C ASN A 670 1.82 -19.46 29.08
N ILE A 671 1.01 -18.58 28.51
CA ILE A 671 1.07 -17.15 28.78
C ILE A 671 0.39 -16.90 30.13
N VAL A 672 1.18 -16.59 31.15
CA VAL A 672 0.73 -16.50 32.55
C VAL A 672 0.41 -15.08 33.00
N GLN A 673 0.64 -14.09 32.16
CA GLN A 673 0.39 -12.67 32.43
C GLN A 673 -0.69 -12.13 31.49
N PRO A 674 -1.36 -11.01 31.83
CA PRO A 674 -2.24 -10.34 30.88
C PRO A 674 -1.53 -9.98 29.58
N ALA A 675 -2.24 -10.12 28.48
CA ALA A 675 -1.78 -9.85 27.12
C ALA A 675 -2.89 -9.21 26.30
N ILE A 676 -2.54 -8.61 25.17
CA ILE A 676 -3.48 -8.15 24.17
C ILE A 676 -3.45 -9.12 23.00
N ILE A 677 -4.62 -9.57 22.56
CA ILE A 677 -4.80 -10.35 21.32
C ILE A 677 -5.45 -9.44 20.29
N ILE A 678 -4.89 -9.38 19.11
CA ILE A 678 -5.43 -8.65 17.95
C ILE A 678 -5.68 -9.69 16.87
N PHE A 679 -6.94 -9.94 16.55
CA PHE A 679 -7.33 -10.77 15.42
C PHE A 679 -7.42 -9.89 14.18
N GLU A 680 -6.85 -10.36 13.10
CA GLU A 680 -6.92 -9.74 11.79
C GLU A 680 -8.18 -10.20 11.03
N GLU A 681 -8.54 -9.49 9.99
CA GLU A 681 -9.60 -9.94 9.09
C GLU A 681 -9.11 -11.15 8.26
N GLN A 682 -10.05 -11.84 7.61
CA GLN A 682 -9.73 -12.99 6.77
C GLN A 682 -8.91 -12.58 5.56
N ASP A 683 -7.81 -13.29 5.34
CA ASP A 683 -6.98 -13.11 4.14
C ASP A 683 -7.80 -13.19 2.85
N ASP A 684 -7.62 -12.21 1.99
CA ASP A 684 -8.11 -12.24 0.60
C ASP A 684 -7.30 -13.21 -0.29
N SER A 685 -6.15 -13.68 0.21
CA SER A 685 -5.31 -14.66 -0.44
C SER A 685 -6.00 -16.03 -0.47
N SER A 686 -5.46 -16.97 -1.26
CA SER A 686 -6.03 -18.33 -1.38
C SER A 686 -6.03 -19.13 -0.07
N ALA A 687 -5.30 -18.68 0.94
CA ALA A 687 -5.23 -19.34 2.25
C ALA A 687 -6.47 -19.08 3.11
N GLN A 688 -7.15 -17.95 2.93
CA GLN A 688 -8.39 -17.56 3.63
C GLN A 688 -8.31 -17.75 5.16
N ARG A 689 -7.22 -17.31 5.77
CA ARG A 689 -6.96 -17.47 7.20
C ARG A 689 -7.28 -16.19 7.96
N TYR A 690 -7.67 -16.35 9.22
CA TYR A 690 -7.73 -15.28 10.22
C TYR A 690 -6.48 -15.40 11.07
N GLU A 691 -5.66 -14.37 11.10
CA GLU A 691 -4.42 -14.38 11.86
C GLU A 691 -4.58 -13.63 13.17
N ALA A 692 -3.62 -13.78 14.07
CA ALA A 692 -3.66 -13.11 15.35
C ALA A 692 -2.26 -12.65 15.76
N ILE A 693 -2.21 -11.45 16.31
CA ILE A 693 -1.03 -10.85 16.93
C ILE A 693 -1.25 -10.85 18.44
N VAL A 694 -0.27 -11.29 19.20
CA VAL A 694 -0.34 -11.27 20.68
C VAL A 694 0.79 -10.40 21.22
N VAL A 695 0.42 -9.32 21.91
CA VAL A 695 1.35 -8.46 22.60
C VAL A 695 1.48 -8.94 24.04
N LYS A 696 2.66 -9.49 24.37
CA LYS A 696 3.01 -9.95 25.71
C LYS A 696 3.62 -8.83 26.52
N MET A 697 3.26 -8.78 27.79
CA MET A 697 3.86 -7.86 28.73
C MET A 697 4.83 -8.60 29.65
N GLU A 698 5.86 -7.91 30.13
CA GLU A 698 6.58 -8.32 31.33
C GLU A 698 6.18 -7.45 32.51
N GLY A 699 5.97 -8.09 33.64
CA GLY A 699 5.73 -7.41 34.88
C GLY A 699 7.07 -7.03 35.54
N GLY A 700 7.15 -5.82 36.08
CA GLY A 700 8.34 -5.36 36.78
C GLY A 700 8.78 -6.35 37.84
N GLY A 701 10.06 -6.74 37.79
CA GLY A 701 10.70 -7.55 38.84
C GLY A 701 10.85 -6.79 40.14
N VAL A 702 11.21 -7.50 41.18
CA VAL A 702 11.17 -7.05 42.59
C VAL A 702 12.07 -5.84 42.91
N SER A 703 12.86 -5.30 41.99
CA SER A 703 13.78 -4.22 42.35
C SER A 703 14.03 -3.07 41.38
N THR A 704 13.83 -3.19 40.09
CA THR A 704 14.18 -2.08 39.19
C THR A 704 13.40 -2.08 37.86
N ASP A 705 12.72 -3.16 37.50
CA ASP A 705 12.16 -3.30 36.15
C ASP A 705 10.78 -2.66 36.08
N LYS A 706 10.56 -1.86 35.07
CA LYS A 706 9.27 -1.25 34.77
C LYS A 706 8.40 -2.26 34.00
N VAL A 707 7.11 -2.04 34.02
CA VAL A 707 6.20 -2.75 33.13
C VAL A 707 6.44 -2.28 31.69
N GLY A 708 6.59 -3.23 30.77
CA GLY A 708 6.80 -2.96 29.35
C GLY A 708 6.34 -4.13 28.48
N VAL A 709 6.41 -3.93 27.17
CA VAL A 709 6.20 -5.01 26.20
C VAL A 709 7.42 -5.94 26.25
N SER A 710 7.20 -7.24 26.43
CA SER A 710 8.27 -8.23 26.40
C SER A 710 8.46 -8.85 25.03
N ASP A 711 7.37 -8.98 24.28
CA ASP A 711 7.37 -9.67 22.99
C ASP A 711 6.08 -9.36 22.23
N VAL A 712 6.15 -9.38 20.88
CA VAL A 712 5.00 -9.32 19.99
C VAL A 712 5.05 -10.54 19.08
N ILE A 713 4.11 -11.44 19.27
CA ILE A 713 4.06 -12.72 18.56
C ILE A 713 3.10 -12.55 17.37
N THR A 714 3.62 -12.76 16.17
CA THR A 714 2.88 -12.67 14.91
C THR A 714 2.67 -14.03 14.22
N THR A 715 3.37 -15.07 14.67
CA THR A 715 3.38 -16.41 14.04
C THR A 715 2.20 -17.32 14.42
N TRP A 716 1.11 -16.75 14.88
CA TRP A 716 -0.09 -17.51 15.22
C TRP A 716 -0.80 -18.03 13.97
N GLY A 717 -0.63 -19.34 13.73
CA GLY A 717 -1.26 -20.05 12.61
C GLY A 717 -0.49 -20.00 11.29
N LYS A 718 0.77 -19.55 11.31
CA LYS A 718 1.62 -19.48 10.11
C LYS A 718 2.90 -20.29 10.22
N ASP A 719 3.38 -20.73 9.05
CA ASP A 719 4.63 -21.51 8.94
C ASP A 719 5.87 -20.61 8.98
N ALA A 720 5.77 -19.37 8.53
CA ALA A 720 6.86 -18.39 8.53
C ALA A 720 6.31 -16.97 8.35
N GLU A 721 6.88 -16.03 9.07
CA GLU A 721 6.67 -14.60 8.95
C GLU A 721 7.99 -13.88 8.72
N PHE A 722 7.92 -12.55 8.49
CA PHE A 722 9.11 -11.76 8.31
C PHE A 722 9.78 -11.50 9.66
N ASP A 723 11.10 -11.69 9.71
CA ASP A 723 11.90 -11.50 10.90
C ASP A 723 11.80 -10.06 11.45
N GLU A 724 11.91 -9.91 12.76
CA GLU A 724 12.06 -8.61 13.39
C GLU A 724 13.45 -8.05 13.08
N LEU A 725 13.51 -6.87 12.47
CA LEU A 725 14.72 -6.23 11.98
C LEU A 725 14.93 -4.88 12.66
N GLN A 726 16.16 -4.63 13.11
CA GLN A 726 16.56 -3.33 13.65
C GLN A 726 16.51 -2.26 12.56
N VAL A 727 15.92 -1.12 12.85
CA VAL A 727 15.91 0.07 11.98
C VAL A 727 17.29 0.73 12.01
N LYS A 728 17.92 0.90 10.86
CA LYS A 728 19.29 1.43 10.76
C LYS A 728 19.38 2.93 11.05
N SER A 729 18.36 3.70 10.64
CA SER A 729 18.27 5.12 10.94
C SER A 729 18.00 5.41 12.42
N ASN A 730 17.44 4.44 13.16
CA ASN A 730 17.22 4.51 14.61
C ASN A 730 17.36 3.12 15.23
N THR A 731 18.52 2.82 15.79
CA THR A 731 18.88 1.50 16.31
C THR A 731 18.12 1.05 17.57
N TYR A 732 17.28 1.90 18.13
CA TYR A 732 16.36 1.53 19.22
C TYR A 732 15.02 1.01 18.71
N LEU A 733 14.72 1.19 17.42
CA LEU A 733 13.51 0.67 16.81
C LEU A 733 13.78 -0.66 16.12
N TYR A 734 12.84 -1.57 16.27
CA TYR A 734 12.78 -2.83 15.55
C TYR A 734 11.44 -2.92 14.83
N LYS A 735 11.46 -3.43 13.61
CA LYS A 735 10.25 -3.60 12.80
C LYS A 735 10.13 -5.01 12.26
N SER A 736 8.90 -5.51 12.23
CA SER A 736 8.49 -6.73 11.53
C SER A 736 7.18 -6.49 10.80
N ALA A 737 6.77 -7.42 9.96
CA ALA A 737 5.46 -7.41 9.33
C ALA A 737 4.90 -8.84 9.28
N ASP A 738 3.57 -8.97 9.20
CA ASP A 738 2.86 -10.22 8.92
C ASP A 738 2.39 -10.28 7.46
N PHE A 739 1.69 -11.34 7.09
CA PHE A 739 1.21 -11.50 5.70
C PHE A 739 -0.08 -10.72 5.38
N TRP A 740 -0.78 -10.24 6.38
CA TRP A 740 -1.83 -9.25 6.19
C TRP A 740 -1.24 -7.89 5.77
N GLY A 741 0.01 -7.66 6.16
CA GLY A 741 0.75 -6.42 5.92
C GLY A 741 0.65 -5.46 7.10
N THR A 742 0.29 -5.95 8.27
CA THR A 742 0.42 -5.23 9.54
C THR A 742 1.90 -5.02 9.83
N VAL A 743 2.29 -3.79 10.13
CA VAL A 743 3.68 -3.47 10.50
C VAL A 743 3.74 -3.30 12.01
N ILE A 744 4.60 -4.07 12.66
CA ILE A 744 4.86 -3.99 14.09
C ILE A 744 6.18 -3.24 14.30
N THR A 745 6.13 -2.21 15.13
CA THR A 745 7.34 -1.46 15.55
C THR A 745 7.51 -1.62 17.05
N THR A 746 8.63 -2.19 17.48
CA THR A 746 9.04 -2.27 18.88
C THR A 746 10.06 -1.15 19.17
N ASP A 747 9.72 -0.26 20.09
CA ASP A 747 10.61 0.82 20.55
C ASP A 747 11.29 0.40 21.86
N GLN A 748 12.60 0.27 21.80
CA GLN A 748 13.48 -0.13 22.90
C GLN A 748 14.33 1.05 23.44
N THR A 749 13.91 2.30 23.16
CA THR A 749 14.60 3.51 23.62
C THR A 749 14.70 3.54 25.16
N THR A 750 13.69 3.02 25.85
CA THR A 750 13.69 2.84 27.29
C THR A 750 14.01 1.39 27.63
N SER A 751 15.21 1.11 28.14
CA SER A 751 15.73 -0.24 28.37
C SER A 751 14.86 -1.14 29.25
N ASP A 752 14.00 -0.54 30.09
CA ASP A 752 13.21 -1.26 31.08
C ASP A 752 11.69 -1.22 30.77
N SER A 753 11.29 -0.65 29.60
CA SER A 753 9.87 -0.48 29.25
C SER A 753 9.70 -0.29 27.75
N TYR A 754 9.63 -1.39 27.02
CA TYR A 754 9.44 -1.35 25.58
C TYR A 754 8.00 -0.98 25.22
N THR A 755 7.86 -0.36 24.06
CA THR A 755 6.57 0.02 23.47
C THR A 755 6.38 -0.74 22.18
N ALA A 756 5.18 -1.28 21.93
CA ALA A 756 4.80 -1.85 20.65
C ALA A 756 3.78 -0.95 19.96
N THR A 757 4.03 -0.62 18.71
CA THR A 757 3.08 0.04 17.82
C THR A 757 2.71 -0.93 16.70
N ILE A 758 1.44 -1.29 16.62
CA ILE A 758 0.87 -2.17 15.60
C ILE A 758 0.15 -1.28 14.60
N SER A 759 0.73 -1.11 13.40
CA SER A 759 0.16 -0.32 12.31
C SER A 759 -0.69 -1.22 11.42
N TYR A 760 -1.98 -1.32 11.76
CA TYR A 760 -2.94 -2.22 11.13
C TYR A 760 -3.58 -1.59 9.90
N PRO A 761 -3.53 -2.21 8.71
CA PRO A 761 -4.20 -1.74 7.50
C PRO A 761 -5.67 -2.18 7.45
N ASP A 762 -6.55 -1.35 6.86
CA ASP A 762 -7.99 -1.65 6.71
C ASP A 762 -8.30 -2.68 5.62
N ASN A 763 -7.29 -3.26 4.99
CA ASN A 763 -7.40 -4.36 4.02
C ASN A 763 -6.02 -5.01 3.86
N GLN A 764 -5.97 -6.25 3.38
CA GLN A 764 -4.72 -6.96 3.12
C GLN A 764 -3.83 -6.19 2.13
N VAL A 765 -2.54 -6.11 2.45
CA VAL A 765 -1.56 -5.35 1.66
C VAL A 765 -1.11 -6.16 0.44
N TYR A 766 -1.11 -5.53 -0.73
CA TYR A 766 -0.60 -6.09 -1.97
C TYR A 766 0.19 -5.07 -2.78
N ALA A 767 1.06 -5.56 -3.66
CA ALA A 767 1.85 -4.73 -4.55
C ALA A 767 1.12 -4.44 -5.87
N ASN A 768 1.23 -3.20 -6.33
CA ASN A 768 0.90 -2.80 -7.68
C ASN A 768 2.16 -2.91 -8.54
N LEU A 769 2.32 -4.01 -9.27
CA LEU A 769 3.48 -4.27 -10.11
C LEU A 769 3.14 -4.16 -11.58
N TYR A 770 4.05 -3.60 -12.36
CA TYR A 770 3.89 -3.41 -13.81
C TYR A 770 5.14 -3.82 -14.55
N MET A 771 4.96 -4.43 -15.72
CA MET A 771 6.00 -4.46 -16.73
C MET A 771 5.71 -3.34 -17.73
N ALA A 772 6.68 -2.45 -17.97
CA ALA A 772 6.45 -1.24 -18.71
C ALA A 772 7.61 -0.89 -19.63
N GLU A 773 7.35 -0.06 -20.66
CA GLU A 773 8.44 0.63 -21.35
C GLU A 773 9.19 1.56 -20.37
N ASN A 774 10.48 1.75 -20.57
CA ASN A 774 11.29 2.56 -19.65
C ASN A 774 10.83 4.02 -19.58
N ALA A 775 10.31 4.57 -20.69
CA ALA A 775 9.78 5.92 -20.76
C ALA A 775 8.42 6.09 -20.06
N ALA A 776 7.71 4.99 -19.78
CA ALA A 776 6.43 5.06 -19.12
C ALA A 776 6.56 5.66 -17.71
N VAL A 777 5.69 6.61 -17.43
CA VAL A 777 5.52 7.16 -16.08
C VAL A 777 4.33 6.47 -15.44
N ILE A 778 4.61 5.76 -14.35
CA ILE A 778 3.60 5.07 -13.55
C ILE A 778 3.64 5.75 -12.19
N SER A 779 2.71 6.66 -11.95
CA SER A 779 2.58 7.27 -10.63
C SER A 779 1.88 6.30 -9.70
N GLY A 780 2.49 6.03 -8.55
CA GLY A 780 1.85 5.25 -7.49
C GLY A 780 0.53 5.90 -7.12
N GLY A 781 -0.57 5.20 -7.36
CA GLY A 781 -1.87 5.65 -6.87
C GLY A 781 -1.79 5.69 -5.35
N SER A 782 -1.71 6.89 -4.77
CA SER A 782 -2.31 7.09 -3.46
C SER A 782 -3.72 6.54 -3.60
N ALA A 783 -4.20 5.76 -2.63
CA ALA A 783 -5.51 5.14 -2.66
C ALA A 783 -6.57 6.10 -3.23
N VAL A 784 -6.79 6.05 -4.54
CA VAL A 784 -7.87 6.77 -5.19
C VAL A 784 -9.03 5.79 -5.14
N SER A 785 -9.91 6.05 -4.22
CA SER A 785 -11.19 5.37 -4.14
C SER A 785 -11.86 5.37 -5.51
N SER A 786 -12.09 4.19 -6.07
CA SER A 786 -12.88 4.03 -7.28
C SER A 786 -14.39 4.11 -6.98
N GLY A 787 -14.86 5.27 -6.62
CA GLY A 787 -16.18 5.70 -7.02
C GLY A 787 -16.04 6.20 -8.45
N SER A 788 -17.03 6.01 -9.28
CA SER A 788 -17.00 6.50 -10.65
C SER A 788 -16.58 7.98 -10.65
N VAL A 789 -15.32 8.23 -11.06
CA VAL A 789 -14.79 9.58 -11.17
C VAL A 789 -15.71 10.30 -12.13
N LYS A 790 -16.45 11.28 -11.63
CA LYS A 790 -17.28 12.10 -12.52
C LYS A 790 -16.35 12.83 -13.47
N SER A 791 -16.54 12.59 -14.75
CA SER A 791 -15.85 13.36 -15.76
C SER A 791 -16.32 14.81 -15.71
N LEU A 792 -15.39 15.76 -15.79
CA LEU A 792 -15.70 17.18 -15.92
C LEU A 792 -16.51 17.45 -17.20
N GLY A 793 -16.39 16.54 -18.19
CA GLY A 793 -16.98 16.70 -19.51
C GLY A 793 -16.30 17.79 -20.35
N SER A 794 -16.89 18.15 -21.47
CA SER A 794 -16.40 19.27 -22.32
C SER A 794 -16.83 20.59 -21.67
N VAL A 795 -15.90 21.23 -20.93
CA VAL A 795 -16.16 22.51 -20.25
C VAL A 795 -15.50 23.71 -20.94
N ILE A 796 -14.63 23.47 -21.90
CA ILE A 796 -13.91 24.52 -22.64
C ILE A 796 -14.81 24.94 -23.83
N ILE A 797 -15.16 26.20 -23.89
CA ILE A 797 -16.03 26.78 -24.93
C ILE A 797 -15.43 28.09 -25.47
N ALA A 798 -15.70 28.41 -26.69
CA ALA A 798 -15.35 29.72 -27.25
C ALA A 798 -16.20 30.84 -26.64
N ASP A 799 -15.70 32.07 -26.61
CA ASP A 799 -16.41 33.25 -26.10
C ASP A 799 -17.71 33.53 -26.85
N SER A 800 -17.77 33.17 -28.13
CA SER A 800 -19.00 33.23 -28.97
C SER A 800 -20.11 32.26 -28.52
N GLU A 801 -19.75 31.21 -27.74
CA GLU A 801 -20.64 30.15 -27.27
C GLU A 801 -21.07 30.35 -25.80
N VAL A 802 -20.67 31.46 -25.18
CA VAL A 802 -20.89 31.69 -23.72
C VAL A 802 -22.35 31.65 -23.29
N SER A 803 -23.29 31.91 -24.26
CA SER A 803 -24.74 31.81 -24.00
C SER A 803 -25.16 30.39 -23.54
N SER A 804 -24.48 29.36 -24.01
CA SER A 804 -24.70 27.94 -23.61
C SER A 804 -24.35 27.67 -22.14
N ALA A 805 -23.50 28.51 -21.54
CA ALA A 805 -23.03 28.41 -20.15
C ALA A 805 -23.63 29.48 -19.23
N SER A 806 -24.82 30.03 -19.58
CA SER A 806 -25.46 31.10 -18.81
C SER A 806 -25.75 30.73 -17.36
N SER A 807 -26.03 29.46 -17.05
CA SER A 807 -26.30 28.93 -15.70
C SER A 807 -25.06 28.45 -14.95
N LYS A 808 -23.84 28.59 -15.49
CA LYS A 808 -22.59 28.10 -14.93
C LYS A 808 -21.74 29.22 -14.31
N ASN A 809 -20.86 28.88 -13.39
CA ASN A 809 -19.71 29.72 -13.05
C ASN A 809 -18.75 29.73 -14.24
N LEU A 810 -18.04 30.81 -14.45
CA LEU A 810 -17.12 30.95 -15.58
C LEU A 810 -15.68 31.13 -15.09
N ILE A 811 -14.74 30.50 -15.77
CA ILE A 811 -13.34 30.91 -15.78
C ILE A 811 -13.07 31.44 -17.19
N VAL A 812 -12.75 32.73 -17.27
CA VAL A 812 -12.56 33.44 -18.52
C VAL A 812 -11.07 33.60 -18.78
N VAL A 813 -10.55 32.96 -19.83
CA VAL A 813 -9.12 32.91 -20.13
C VAL A 813 -8.80 33.81 -21.29
N GLY A 814 -7.81 34.68 -21.14
CA GLY A 814 -7.37 35.65 -22.13
C GLY A 814 -7.82 37.06 -21.84
N GLY A 815 -7.09 38.03 -22.39
CA GLY A 815 -7.35 39.45 -22.22
C GLY A 815 -8.55 39.97 -23.03
N SER A 816 -9.06 41.13 -22.62
CA SER A 816 -10.22 41.80 -23.28
C SER A 816 -10.01 42.21 -24.73
N CYS A 817 -8.80 42.07 -25.25
CA CYS A 817 -8.49 42.34 -26.65
C CYS A 817 -8.95 41.20 -27.57
N ILE A 818 -8.98 39.99 -27.08
CA ILE A 818 -9.20 38.74 -27.84
C ILE A 818 -10.37 37.90 -27.32
N ASN A 819 -10.85 38.18 -26.12
CA ASN A 819 -11.97 37.48 -25.50
C ASN A 819 -13.11 38.47 -25.20
N SER A 820 -14.24 38.33 -25.89
CA SER A 820 -15.40 39.22 -25.76
C SER A 820 -16.05 39.15 -24.39
N VAL A 821 -15.97 38.01 -23.70
CA VAL A 821 -16.46 37.87 -22.33
C VAL A 821 -15.56 38.62 -21.36
N ALA A 822 -14.23 38.55 -21.54
CA ALA A 822 -13.29 39.34 -20.77
C ALA A 822 -13.50 40.85 -20.99
N ALA A 823 -13.77 41.28 -22.22
CA ALA A 823 -14.14 42.64 -22.54
C ALA A 823 -15.42 43.08 -21.82
N SER A 824 -16.43 42.23 -21.78
CA SER A 824 -17.68 42.49 -21.07
C SER A 824 -17.45 42.64 -19.54
N LEU A 825 -16.64 41.81 -18.94
CA LEU A 825 -16.28 41.90 -17.51
C LEU A 825 -15.52 43.18 -17.16
N LEU A 826 -14.75 43.72 -18.12
CA LEU A 826 -13.95 44.95 -17.94
C LEU A 826 -14.62 46.21 -18.45
N GLY A 827 -15.96 46.21 -18.68
CA GLY A 827 -16.76 47.37 -18.99
C GLY A 827 -17.20 47.48 -20.45
N GLY A 828 -17.21 46.36 -21.19
CA GLY A 828 -17.86 46.20 -22.51
C GLY A 828 -17.08 46.72 -23.72
N VAL A 829 -15.82 47.09 -23.58
CA VAL A 829 -14.96 47.55 -24.65
C VAL A 829 -13.70 46.69 -24.73
N ASN A 830 -13.29 46.33 -25.95
CA ASN A 830 -12.01 45.66 -26.18
C ASN A 830 -10.86 46.60 -25.77
N ALA A 831 -10.22 46.32 -24.65
CA ALA A 831 -9.12 47.10 -24.11
C ALA A 831 -7.82 46.34 -24.37
N CYS A 832 -6.94 46.92 -25.18
CA CYS A 832 -5.64 46.38 -25.57
C CYS A 832 -4.50 47.24 -25.01
N SER A 833 -3.36 46.65 -24.70
CA SER A 833 -2.13 47.35 -24.31
C SER A 833 -2.35 48.41 -23.20
N ALA A 834 -2.20 49.71 -23.51
CA ALA A 834 -2.34 50.80 -22.56
C ALA A 834 -3.77 50.90 -21.98
N ASP A 835 -4.79 50.56 -22.76
CA ASP A 835 -6.21 50.57 -22.29
C ASP A 835 -6.47 49.42 -21.32
N PHE A 836 -5.85 48.26 -21.52
CA PHE A 836 -5.90 47.14 -20.57
C PHE A 836 -5.24 47.55 -19.23
N THR A 837 -4.06 48.17 -19.30
CA THR A 837 -3.39 48.71 -18.12
C THR A 837 -4.25 49.76 -17.40
N SER A 838 -4.85 50.68 -18.11
CA SER A 838 -5.70 51.74 -17.56
C SER A 838 -6.91 51.17 -16.79
N LYS A 839 -7.51 50.07 -17.30
CA LYS A 839 -8.67 49.42 -16.68
C LYS A 839 -8.34 48.45 -15.59
N THR A 840 -7.19 47.79 -15.69
CA THR A 840 -6.84 46.69 -14.83
C THR A 840 -5.67 46.98 -13.89
N SER A 841 -4.94 48.08 -14.11
CA SER A 841 -3.67 48.41 -13.44
C SER A 841 -2.58 47.31 -13.63
N VAL A 842 -2.70 46.49 -14.68
CA VAL A 842 -1.76 45.44 -15.05
C VAL A 842 -0.84 45.94 -16.13
N ALA A 843 0.45 45.97 -15.89
CA ALA A 843 1.45 46.44 -16.81
C ALA A 843 2.05 45.30 -17.64
N ALA A 844 2.95 45.62 -18.58
CA ALA A 844 3.68 44.63 -19.35
C ALA A 844 4.42 43.63 -18.42
N ASN A 845 4.41 42.34 -18.77
CA ASN A 845 4.94 41.21 -18.00
C ASN A 845 4.22 40.99 -16.65
N GLN A 846 2.95 41.35 -16.59
CA GLN A 846 2.08 41.09 -15.46
C GLN A 846 0.81 40.38 -15.89
N PHE A 847 0.20 39.66 -14.97
CA PHE A 847 -1.09 39.00 -15.14
C PHE A 847 -2.13 39.52 -14.13
N LEU A 848 -3.40 39.22 -14.46
CA LEU A 848 -4.60 39.49 -13.65
C LEU A 848 -5.33 38.17 -13.39
N ILE A 849 -5.71 37.94 -12.11
CA ILE A 849 -6.80 37.04 -11.76
C ILE A 849 -7.80 37.87 -10.95
N GLN A 850 -9.04 38.01 -11.43
CA GLN A 850 -10.06 38.80 -10.76
C GLN A 850 -11.43 38.14 -10.87
N THR A 851 -12.17 38.08 -9.77
CA THR A 851 -13.50 37.47 -9.71
C THR A 851 -14.60 38.52 -9.69
N PHE A 852 -15.56 38.37 -10.58
CA PHE A 852 -16.71 39.24 -10.80
C PHE A 852 -18.02 38.51 -10.42
N SER A 853 -19.04 39.26 -10.01
CA SER A 853 -20.38 38.72 -9.81
C SER A 853 -21.09 38.47 -11.14
N ARG A 854 -21.92 37.45 -11.23
CA ARG A 854 -22.84 37.16 -12.32
C ARG A 854 -24.28 37.00 -11.81
N THR A 855 -25.23 37.15 -12.74
CA THR A 855 -26.66 36.92 -12.43
C THR A 855 -26.88 35.50 -11.89
N GLY A 856 -27.85 35.36 -11.00
CA GLY A 856 -28.20 34.08 -10.38
C GLY A 856 -27.22 33.58 -9.31
N GLY A 857 -26.40 34.46 -8.71
CA GLY A 857 -25.44 34.10 -7.66
C GLY A 857 -24.21 33.37 -8.16
N LYS A 858 -23.94 33.40 -9.46
CA LYS A 858 -22.77 32.83 -10.12
C LYS A 858 -21.59 33.79 -10.10
N VAL A 859 -20.41 33.29 -10.40
CA VAL A 859 -19.19 34.10 -10.52
C VAL A 859 -18.52 33.91 -11.87
N ALA A 860 -17.70 34.90 -12.25
CA ALA A 860 -16.78 34.82 -13.37
C ALA A 860 -15.38 35.22 -12.89
N THR A 861 -14.42 34.32 -12.97
CA THR A 861 -13.02 34.60 -12.65
C THR A 861 -12.26 34.82 -13.96
N LEU A 862 -11.80 36.03 -14.16
CA LEU A 862 -10.96 36.42 -15.31
C LEU A 862 -9.51 36.04 -15.02
N VAL A 863 -8.90 35.31 -15.94
CA VAL A 863 -7.50 34.87 -15.94
C VAL A 863 -6.83 35.41 -17.20
N ALA A 864 -6.14 36.51 -17.07
CA ALA A 864 -5.63 37.28 -18.22
C ALA A 864 -4.21 37.80 -17.98
N GLY A 865 -3.42 37.87 -18.99
CA GLY A 865 -2.10 38.51 -18.98
C GLY A 865 -2.07 39.76 -19.87
N TYR A 866 -1.06 40.63 -19.66
CA TYR A 866 -0.76 41.70 -20.59
C TYR A 866 -0.34 41.14 -21.97
N ASN A 867 0.49 40.05 -21.92
CA ASN A 867 0.86 39.24 -23.09
C ASN A 867 0.34 37.80 -22.92
N ALA A 868 0.39 37.00 -23.98
CA ALA A 868 -0.01 35.58 -23.94
C ALA A 868 0.77 34.73 -22.91
N ALA A 869 2.08 34.97 -22.79
CA ALA A 869 2.90 34.29 -21.76
C ALA A 869 2.47 34.64 -20.32
N ASP A 870 1.98 35.86 -20.10
CA ASP A 870 1.48 36.29 -18.80
C ASP A 870 0.14 35.61 -18.46
N THR A 871 -0.70 35.32 -19.49
CA THR A 871 -1.92 34.49 -19.32
C THR A 871 -1.60 33.07 -18.88
N THR A 872 -0.56 32.47 -19.45
CA THR A 872 -0.05 31.15 -19.01
C THR A 872 0.44 31.20 -17.56
N ASN A 873 1.15 32.24 -17.15
CA ASN A 873 1.56 32.44 -15.75
C ASN A 873 0.36 32.59 -14.82
N ALA A 874 -0.69 33.30 -15.24
CA ALA A 874 -1.94 33.43 -14.49
C ALA A 874 -2.64 32.08 -14.28
N ALA A 875 -2.74 31.25 -15.33
CA ALA A 875 -3.33 29.93 -15.24
C ALA A 875 -2.54 29.02 -14.28
N LYS A 876 -1.22 29.01 -14.38
CA LYS A 876 -0.35 28.28 -13.46
C LYS A 876 -0.49 28.78 -12.03
N PHE A 877 -0.52 30.10 -11.83
CA PHE A 877 -0.73 30.66 -10.49
C PHE A 877 -2.09 30.22 -9.90
N LEU A 878 -3.16 30.28 -10.70
CA LEU A 878 -4.50 29.84 -10.29
C LEU A 878 -4.53 28.37 -9.85
N THR A 879 -3.83 27.51 -10.59
CA THR A 879 -3.89 26.05 -10.41
C THR A 879 -2.91 25.51 -9.35
N THR A 880 -1.82 26.27 -9.04
CA THR A 880 -0.76 25.81 -8.13
C THR A 880 -0.68 26.58 -6.81
N GLN A 881 -1.30 27.78 -6.73
CA GLN A 881 -1.28 28.59 -5.52
C GLN A 881 -2.67 28.70 -4.87
N THR A 882 -2.73 29.12 -3.61
CA THR A 882 -4.02 29.38 -2.95
C THR A 882 -4.60 30.69 -3.45
N VAL A 883 -5.64 30.62 -4.26
CA VAL A 883 -6.32 31.79 -4.85
C VAL A 883 -7.74 31.90 -4.32
N ASP A 884 -8.03 32.99 -3.61
CA ASP A 884 -9.38 33.33 -3.15
C ASP A 884 -10.23 33.84 -4.34
N THR A 885 -11.24 33.05 -4.72
CA THR A 885 -12.17 33.30 -5.82
C THR A 885 -13.44 34.01 -5.39
N THR A 886 -13.47 34.60 -4.20
CA THR A 886 -14.59 35.44 -3.76
C THR A 886 -14.71 36.70 -4.62
N VAL A 887 -15.95 37.09 -4.94
CA VAL A 887 -16.24 38.31 -5.72
C VAL A 887 -15.48 39.51 -5.17
N GLY A 888 -14.84 40.27 -6.05
CA GLY A 888 -14.06 41.47 -5.72
C GLY A 888 -12.60 41.19 -5.39
N LYS A 889 -12.17 39.94 -5.27
CA LYS A 889 -10.75 39.60 -5.11
C LYS A 889 -10.00 39.76 -6.43
N LYS A 890 -8.83 40.40 -6.34
CA LYS A 890 -7.98 40.72 -7.50
C LYS A 890 -6.52 40.41 -7.15
N TYR A 891 -5.88 39.60 -7.99
CA TYR A 891 -4.48 39.27 -7.94
C TYR A 891 -3.77 39.88 -9.14
N VAL A 892 -2.64 40.54 -8.90
CA VAL A 892 -1.73 41.03 -9.95
C VAL A 892 -0.36 40.40 -9.70
N GLY A 893 0.13 39.63 -10.64
CA GLY A 893 1.36 38.86 -10.49
C GLY A 893 2.31 39.00 -11.67
N THR A 894 3.56 38.61 -11.43
CA THR A 894 4.66 38.66 -12.41
C THR A 894 5.19 37.27 -12.80
N SER A 895 4.80 36.22 -12.05
CA SER A 895 5.23 34.83 -12.32
C SER A 895 4.22 33.84 -11.76
N ALA A 896 4.33 32.58 -12.14
CA ALA A 896 3.48 31.50 -11.66
C ALA A 896 3.49 31.28 -10.13
N THR A 897 4.37 31.96 -9.38
CA THR A 897 4.52 31.81 -7.93
C THR A 897 4.40 33.10 -7.14
N GLN A 898 4.29 34.26 -7.84
CA GLN A 898 4.28 35.58 -7.19
C GLN A 898 3.13 36.46 -7.70
N ALA A 899 2.24 36.82 -6.80
CA ALA A 899 1.19 37.83 -7.03
C ALA A 899 0.88 38.59 -5.73
N THR A 900 0.40 39.82 -5.91
CA THR A 900 -0.17 40.65 -4.82
C THR A 900 -1.68 40.59 -4.90
N VAL A 901 -2.34 40.43 -3.75
CA VAL A 901 -3.80 40.38 -3.63
C VAL A 901 -4.35 41.72 -3.15
N SER A 902 -5.45 42.15 -3.72
CA SER A 902 -6.21 43.33 -3.30
C SER A 902 -7.70 43.02 -3.39
N THR A 903 -8.52 43.85 -2.69
CA THR A 903 -9.97 43.76 -2.78
C THR A 903 -10.47 44.99 -3.51
N VAL A 904 -11.20 44.81 -4.61
CA VAL A 904 -11.83 45.85 -5.40
C VAL A 904 -13.27 45.93 -4.93
N THR A 905 -13.72 47.10 -4.46
CA THR A 905 -15.12 47.35 -4.15
C THR A 905 -15.93 47.25 -5.43
N ALA A 906 -16.96 46.38 -5.48
CA ALA A 906 -17.81 46.14 -6.64
C ALA A 906 -18.59 47.36 -7.06
#